data_571e60acaf99b757afd11907a8ccf010
#
_entry.id   571e60acaf99b757afd11907a8ccf010
#
_cell.length_a   1.000
_cell.length_b   1.000
_cell.length_c   1.000
_cell.angle_alpha   90.00
_cell.angle_beta   90.00
_cell.angle_gamma   90.00
#
_symmetry.space_group_name_H-M   'P 1'
#
loop_
_entity.id
_entity.type
_entity.pdbx_description
1 polymer ?
#
loop_
_entity_poly.entity_id
_entity_poly.type
_entity_poly.pdbx_seq_one_letter_code
_entity_poly.pdbx_strand_id
1 'polypeptide(L)'
;MITLPISDLLLLPGVTFFFKKDVFPSGEITAESVGEDILFVMEKEEKEQMTPDDFYPIGVIGTIDSVDEEGNVRVKVRERVQISDTEMGKDGVITADASLLPDVDDFPKEEERALFEKMKQDILRFVKGFPWGVWARGVILHWKNVEEIGCALSSYFNITWEEKYGIIETDSRRERCKKIEEAVYEFMEIFHVGEEAEEAQKEIHEQAYRESAIKKQIELLQQQLDEMHPENISDVRKFETKIAQSGMNEEARKEAEKVLNRMKQEGKDSHEYGMLYDYLDFVTSLSWKTKEQSEINLQEAEEILDEDHYGLKKVKERIIQQLAVMALNKKQSGSILLFVGAPGTGKTSIGQSIARALHREYVRISLGGIRDEAEIRGHRRTYVGAMPGRIMEGMKRSKAQNPVMVLDEVDKLAKDYGGDPASALLEVLDPEQNYSFTDHYMNVPYDLSNVFFVCTANSTDTIPEPLLNRMEVIQFPGYTPLEKFHIARRHLLPKAMKAMGIKAQNLKVTDGALEKIIAEYTAESGVRGLKKQVDVICRNAAVKLVRGEQKNITVNEKRVQEFLGSGIIHDTILKHPQPGVMTGLAWTSAGGEILFIETSFTKGSGKITITGQLGDVMKESAQIAITLVKKRHPDKADLFKENDLHIHVPSGAVPKDGPSAGITLVTALTSLVTDTPVNPEYAMTGEVSLRGGVMPIGGLPEKLMAAQRAGIKKVFIPAENERDLEEVAEEVKEKLEIVPVETVDQVMRLVFA
;
A
#
# COMPACT_ATOMS: atom_id res chain seq x y z
N MET A 1 -38.03 -31.15 -25.99
CA MET A 1 -39.18 -30.31 -25.62
C MET A 1 -38.88 -28.93 -26.16
N ILE A 2 -39.84 -28.27 -26.80
CA ILE A 2 -39.65 -26.89 -27.30
C ILE A 2 -39.45 -25.98 -26.08
N THR A 3 -38.36 -25.21 -26.05
CA THR A 3 -38.08 -24.27 -24.98
C THR A 3 -38.15 -22.84 -25.51
N LEU A 4 -38.96 -22.00 -24.86
CA LEU A 4 -39.14 -20.60 -25.25
C LEU A 4 -38.68 -19.66 -24.15
N PRO A 5 -37.81 -18.74 -24.45
CA PRO A 5 -37.49 -17.63 -23.55
C PRO A 5 -38.66 -16.66 -23.47
N ILE A 6 -38.97 -16.19 -22.29
CA ILE A 6 -39.98 -15.14 -22.06
C ILE A 6 -39.37 -13.98 -21.35
N SER A 7 -39.63 -12.78 -21.88
CA SER A 7 -39.24 -11.51 -21.29
C SER A 7 -40.51 -10.78 -20.83
N ASP A 8 -40.44 -10.15 -19.69
CA ASP A 8 -41.47 -9.25 -19.12
C ASP A 8 -42.91 -9.81 -19.02
N LEU A 9 -43.08 -11.14 -19.02
CA LEU A 9 -44.37 -11.80 -18.95
C LEU A 9 -44.42 -12.78 -17.77
N LEU A 10 -45.49 -12.70 -16.97
CA LEU A 10 -45.73 -13.66 -15.88
C LEU A 10 -46.58 -14.83 -16.38
N LEU A 11 -46.05 -16.04 -16.32
CA LEU A 11 -46.75 -17.28 -16.62
C LEU A 11 -46.86 -18.14 -15.35
N LEU A 12 -48.09 -18.54 -15.03
CA LEU A 12 -48.37 -19.32 -13.82
C LEU A 12 -49.19 -20.59 -14.13
N PRO A 13 -49.03 -21.66 -13.32
CA PRO A 13 -49.81 -22.86 -13.45
C PRO A 13 -51.33 -22.61 -13.42
N GLY A 14 -52.07 -23.33 -14.26
CA GLY A 14 -53.54 -23.22 -14.37
C GLY A 14 -54.04 -22.15 -15.34
N VAL A 15 -53.16 -21.29 -15.88
CA VAL A 15 -53.51 -20.22 -16.81
C VAL A 15 -53.34 -20.66 -18.26
N THR A 16 -54.20 -20.12 -19.15
CA THR A 16 -54.13 -20.37 -20.59
C THR A 16 -53.72 -19.06 -21.31
N PHE A 17 -52.62 -19.16 -22.07
CA PHE A 17 -52.08 -18.02 -22.84
C PHE A 17 -52.24 -18.22 -24.33
N PHE A 18 -52.31 -17.08 -25.05
CA PHE A 18 -52.30 -17.00 -26.49
C PHE A 18 -51.01 -16.34 -26.95
N PHE A 19 -50.18 -17.07 -27.66
CA PHE A 19 -48.96 -16.62 -28.26
C PHE A 19 -49.15 -16.40 -29.75
N LYS A 20 -48.62 -15.29 -30.27
CA LYS A 20 -48.57 -15.06 -31.72
C LYS A 20 -47.57 -16.00 -32.37
N LYS A 21 -47.81 -16.35 -33.62
CA LYS A 21 -46.93 -17.22 -34.42
C LYS A 21 -45.46 -16.77 -34.40
N ASP A 22 -45.22 -15.48 -34.39
CA ASP A 22 -43.88 -14.88 -34.47
C ASP A 22 -43.02 -15.13 -33.23
N VAL A 23 -43.59 -15.58 -32.13
CA VAL A 23 -42.89 -15.91 -30.88
C VAL A 23 -42.19 -17.28 -30.99
N PHE A 24 -42.60 -18.11 -31.91
CA PHE A 24 -42.07 -19.45 -32.07
C PHE A 24 -41.05 -19.50 -33.22
N PRO A 25 -39.96 -20.28 -33.10
CA PRO A 25 -39.04 -20.50 -34.20
C PRO A 25 -39.77 -21.01 -35.44
N SER A 26 -39.47 -20.42 -36.59
CA SER A 26 -40.19 -20.70 -37.83
C SER A 26 -40.12 -22.18 -38.22
N GLY A 27 -41.26 -22.88 -38.19
CA GLY A 27 -41.44 -24.28 -38.61
C GLY A 27 -41.61 -25.31 -37.50
N GLU A 28 -41.51 -24.93 -36.23
CA GLU A 28 -41.58 -25.88 -35.12
C GLU A 28 -43.00 -26.20 -34.64
N ILE A 29 -44.01 -25.32 -34.81
CA ILE A 29 -45.38 -25.56 -34.34
C ILE A 29 -46.37 -25.59 -35.50
N THR A 30 -47.04 -26.72 -35.62
CA THR A 30 -48.09 -26.95 -36.59
C THR A 30 -49.37 -27.48 -35.88
N ALA A 31 -50.45 -27.61 -36.59
CA ALA A 31 -51.69 -28.20 -36.04
C ALA A 31 -51.49 -29.65 -35.48
N GLU A 32 -50.41 -30.33 -35.88
CA GLU A 32 -50.06 -31.65 -35.38
C GLU A 32 -49.37 -31.61 -34.01
N SER A 33 -48.83 -30.46 -33.62
CA SER A 33 -48.18 -30.25 -32.29
C SER A 33 -49.17 -30.07 -31.13
N VAL A 34 -50.43 -30.12 -31.36
CA VAL A 34 -51.47 -30.08 -30.31
C VAL A 34 -51.27 -31.27 -29.37
N GLY A 35 -51.10 -30.99 -28.07
CA GLY A 35 -50.80 -32.00 -27.04
C GLY A 35 -49.33 -32.13 -26.69
N GLU A 36 -48.44 -31.44 -27.42
CA GLU A 36 -47.02 -31.37 -27.06
C GLU A 36 -46.76 -30.38 -25.92
N ASP A 37 -45.72 -30.64 -25.16
CA ASP A 37 -45.29 -29.76 -24.03
C ASP A 37 -44.28 -28.76 -24.47
N ILE A 38 -44.43 -27.52 -23.96
CA ILE A 38 -43.52 -26.39 -24.15
C ILE A 38 -42.99 -25.99 -22.79
N LEU A 39 -41.66 -25.76 -22.70
CA LEU A 39 -40.99 -25.19 -21.55
C LEU A 39 -40.80 -23.66 -21.74
N PHE A 40 -41.26 -22.89 -20.80
CA PHE A 40 -41.04 -21.46 -20.75
C PHE A 40 -39.96 -21.13 -19.72
N VAL A 41 -38.90 -20.43 -20.14
CA VAL A 41 -37.80 -20.00 -19.31
C VAL A 41 -37.79 -18.46 -19.23
N MET A 42 -37.65 -17.93 -18.03
CA MET A 42 -37.68 -16.50 -17.84
C MET A 42 -36.26 -15.92 -17.96
N GLU A 43 -36.10 -14.85 -18.73
CA GLU A 43 -34.84 -14.11 -18.89
C GLU A 43 -34.60 -13.19 -17.70
N LYS A 44 -33.31 -13.01 -17.34
CA LYS A 44 -32.89 -12.07 -16.30
C LYS A 44 -32.83 -10.64 -16.82
N GLU A 45 -32.40 -10.47 -18.07
CA GLU A 45 -32.26 -9.19 -18.76
C GLU A 45 -32.45 -9.41 -20.27
N GLU A 46 -32.95 -8.42 -20.99
CA GLU A 46 -33.02 -8.45 -22.45
C GLU A 46 -31.64 -8.21 -23.05
N LYS A 47 -31.08 -9.19 -23.78
CA LYS A 47 -29.78 -9.13 -24.44
C LYS A 47 -29.86 -9.59 -25.88
N GLU A 48 -29.06 -8.98 -26.76
CA GLU A 48 -28.97 -9.43 -28.18
C GLU A 48 -28.33 -10.81 -28.34
N GLN A 49 -27.49 -11.24 -27.39
CA GLN A 49 -26.90 -12.58 -27.37
C GLN A 49 -27.05 -13.16 -25.96
N MET A 50 -27.90 -14.17 -25.87
CA MET A 50 -28.19 -14.89 -24.62
C MET A 50 -27.15 -15.97 -24.36
N THR A 51 -26.89 -16.23 -23.09
CA THR A 51 -26.10 -17.34 -22.59
C THR A 51 -26.91 -18.16 -21.60
N PRO A 52 -26.58 -19.43 -21.31
CA PRO A 52 -27.31 -20.26 -20.35
C PRO A 52 -27.48 -19.61 -18.97
N ASP A 53 -26.52 -18.74 -18.55
CA ASP A 53 -26.55 -18.03 -17.27
C ASP A 53 -27.54 -16.85 -17.21
N ASP A 54 -28.07 -16.45 -18.35
CA ASP A 54 -29.02 -15.33 -18.45
C ASP A 54 -30.46 -15.73 -18.15
N PHE A 55 -30.71 -17.00 -17.84
CA PHE A 55 -32.03 -17.49 -17.47
C PHE A 55 -32.19 -17.74 -15.98
N TYR A 56 -33.41 -17.59 -15.48
CA TYR A 56 -33.73 -17.97 -14.11
C TYR A 56 -33.87 -19.49 -13.97
N PRO A 57 -33.59 -20.05 -12.77
CA PRO A 57 -33.54 -21.48 -12.56
C PRO A 57 -34.94 -22.16 -12.45
N ILE A 58 -36.03 -21.39 -12.34
CA ILE A 58 -37.39 -21.91 -12.31
C ILE A 58 -38.15 -21.39 -13.52
N GLY A 59 -38.75 -22.28 -14.25
CA GLY A 59 -39.62 -22.01 -15.37
C GLY A 59 -40.98 -22.68 -15.21
N VAL A 60 -41.80 -22.64 -16.27
CA VAL A 60 -43.09 -23.29 -16.30
C VAL A 60 -43.25 -24.15 -17.55
N ILE A 61 -43.95 -25.25 -17.41
CA ILE A 61 -44.31 -26.15 -18.51
C ILE A 61 -45.79 -25.99 -18.86
N GLY A 62 -46.05 -25.86 -20.13
CA GLY A 62 -47.39 -25.81 -20.66
C GLY A 62 -47.61 -26.79 -21.80
N THR A 63 -48.85 -27.16 -22.07
CA THR A 63 -49.23 -28.04 -23.19
C THR A 63 -49.99 -27.23 -24.24
N ILE A 64 -49.71 -27.46 -25.50
CA ILE A 64 -50.38 -26.82 -26.62
C ILE A 64 -51.83 -27.35 -26.66
N ASP A 65 -52.81 -26.49 -26.44
CA ASP A 65 -54.25 -26.80 -26.42
C ASP A 65 -54.85 -26.68 -27.83
N SER A 66 -54.46 -25.67 -28.59
CA SER A 66 -54.90 -25.50 -29.99
C SER A 66 -54.01 -24.55 -30.77
N VAL A 67 -53.99 -24.70 -32.08
CA VAL A 67 -53.36 -23.76 -33.04
C VAL A 67 -54.45 -23.27 -33.96
N ASP A 68 -54.57 -21.95 -34.14
CA ASP A 68 -55.60 -21.36 -35.00
C ASP A 68 -55.16 -21.33 -36.49
N GLU A 69 -56.04 -20.88 -37.38
CA GLU A 69 -55.80 -20.83 -38.83
C GLU A 69 -54.69 -19.82 -39.20
N GLU A 70 -54.41 -18.84 -38.35
CA GLU A 70 -53.37 -17.81 -38.51
C GLU A 70 -52.02 -18.31 -37.94
N GLY A 71 -52.02 -19.44 -37.25
CA GLY A 71 -50.85 -20.08 -36.64
C GLY A 71 -50.53 -19.57 -35.23
N ASN A 72 -51.44 -18.81 -34.57
CA ASN A 72 -51.29 -18.45 -33.17
C ASN A 72 -51.57 -19.68 -32.29
N VAL A 73 -50.84 -19.80 -31.21
CA VAL A 73 -50.80 -20.98 -30.38
C VAL A 73 -51.46 -20.71 -29.03
N ARG A 74 -52.39 -21.54 -28.64
CA ARG A 74 -52.99 -21.52 -27.33
C ARG A 74 -52.31 -22.55 -26.45
N VAL A 75 -51.66 -22.10 -25.37
CA VAL A 75 -50.92 -22.96 -24.44
C VAL A 75 -51.56 -22.90 -23.06
N LYS A 76 -51.80 -24.07 -22.48
CA LYS A 76 -52.26 -24.20 -21.10
C LYS A 76 -51.06 -24.51 -20.21
N VAL A 77 -50.68 -23.57 -19.36
CA VAL A 77 -49.59 -23.74 -18.37
C VAL A 77 -50.05 -24.72 -17.30
N ARG A 78 -49.23 -25.75 -17.03
CA ARG A 78 -49.61 -26.84 -16.11
C ARG A 78 -48.90 -26.75 -14.77
N GLU A 79 -47.57 -26.67 -14.79
CA GLU A 79 -46.77 -26.86 -13.61
C GLU A 79 -45.51 -26.01 -13.67
N ARG A 80 -44.93 -25.69 -12.50
CA ARG A 80 -43.60 -25.12 -12.38
C ARG A 80 -42.55 -26.22 -12.50
N VAL A 81 -41.39 -25.87 -12.99
CA VAL A 81 -40.28 -26.80 -13.15
C VAL A 81 -38.96 -26.13 -12.70
N GLN A 82 -38.12 -26.92 -12.09
CA GLN A 82 -36.73 -26.58 -11.84
C GLN A 82 -35.94 -26.92 -13.10
N ILE A 83 -35.26 -25.91 -13.63
CA ILE A 83 -34.41 -26.07 -14.81
C ILE A 83 -33.02 -26.47 -14.31
N SER A 84 -32.47 -27.52 -14.87
CA SER A 84 -31.13 -27.96 -14.59
C SER A 84 -30.26 -27.90 -15.83
N ASP A 85 -29.66 -28.14 -16.54
CA ASP A 85 -28.79 -27.96 -17.69
C ASP A 85 -29.48 -27.23 -18.85
N THR A 86 -29.06 -26.02 -19.12
CA THR A 86 -29.52 -25.25 -20.29
C THR A 86 -28.42 -25.23 -21.34
N GLU A 87 -28.71 -25.68 -22.55
CA GLU A 87 -27.79 -25.62 -23.67
C GLU A 87 -28.36 -24.74 -24.80
N MET A 88 -27.53 -23.93 -25.41
CA MET A 88 -27.88 -23.13 -26.57
C MET A 88 -27.28 -23.75 -27.84
N GLY A 89 -28.14 -24.13 -28.77
CA GLY A 89 -27.75 -24.60 -30.10
C GLY A 89 -27.18 -23.44 -30.94
N LYS A 90 -26.41 -23.79 -31.98
CA LYS A 90 -25.83 -22.81 -32.92
C LYS A 90 -26.89 -21.99 -33.68
N ASP A 91 -28.11 -22.47 -33.72
CA ASP A 91 -29.26 -21.86 -34.42
C ASP A 91 -30.16 -21.04 -33.47
N GLY A 92 -29.66 -20.78 -32.24
CA GLY A 92 -30.42 -20.04 -31.20
C GLY A 92 -31.54 -20.86 -30.54
N VAL A 93 -31.64 -22.14 -30.82
CA VAL A 93 -32.60 -23.03 -30.17
C VAL A 93 -32.12 -23.37 -28.76
N ILE A 94 -32.97 -23.15 -27.77
CA ILE A 94 -32.68 -23.44 -26.37
C ILE A 94 -33.19 -24.82 -26.04
N THR A 95 -32.37 -25.65 -25.45
CA THR A 95 -32.75 -26.94 -24.88
C THR A 95 -32.42 -26.92 -23.40
N ALA A 96 -33.35 -27.39 -22.58
CA ALA A 96 -33.15 -27.42 -21.14
C ALA A 96 -33.77 -28.73 -20.56
N ASP A 97 -33.10 -29.24 -19.55
CA ASP A 97 -33.65 -30.33 -18.74
C ASP A 97 -34.45 -29.73 -17.58
N ALA A 98 -35.66 -30.25 -17.41
CA ALA A 98 -36.59 -29.72 -16.43
C ALA A 98 -37.15 -30.83 -15.53
N SER A 99 -37.16 -30.60 -14.24
CA SER A 99 -37.79 -31.46 -13.25
C SER A 99 -39.00 -30.77 -12.61
N LEU A 100 -40.06 -31.52 -12.37
CA LEU A 100 -41.29 -30.97 -11.78
C LEU A 100 -41.00 -30.36 -10.39
N LEU A 101 -41.49 -29.14 -10.18
CA LEU A 101 -41.44 -28.44 -8.90
C LEU A 101 -42.88 -28.30 -8.37
N PRO A 102 -43.33 -29.17 -7.45
CA PRO A 102 -44.72 -29.16 -6.98
C PRO A 102 -45.01 -27.91 -6.14
N ASP A 103 -46.16 -27.31 -6.37
CA ASP A 103 -46.70 -26.23 -5.54
C ASP A 103 -47.14 -26.76 -4.17
N VAL A 104 -46.91 -25.96 -3.13
CA VAL A 104 -47.47 -26.19 -1.80
C VAL A 104 -48.92 -25.68 -1.80
N ASP A 105 -49.88 -26.58 -1.76
CA ASP A 105 -51.33 -26.27 -1.75
C ASP A 105 -51.78 -25.93 -0.31
N ASP A 106 -51.32 -24.75 0.17
CA ASP A 106 -51.58 -24.23 1.53
C ASP A 106 -52.67 -23.16 1.57
N PHE A 107 -53.41 -22.98 0.43
CA PHE A 107 -54.44 -21.97 0.32
C PHE A 107 -55.86 -22.63 0.34
N PRO A 108 -56.65 -22.44 1.41
CA PRO A 108 -58.00 -22.96 1.49
C PRO A 108 -58.86 -22.41 0.34
N LYS A 109 -59.56 -23.31 -0.37
CA LYS A 109 -60.36 -22.95 -1.56
C LYS A 109 -61.43 -21.86 -1.31
N GLU A 110 -61.95 -21.75 -0.10
CA GLU A 110 -62.90 -20.72 0.27
C GLU A 110 -62.23 -19.36 0.38
N GLU A 111 -61.03 -19.29 0.95
CA GLU A 111 -60.24 -18.04 1.07
C GLU A 111 -59.73 -17.61 -0.29
N GLU A 112 -59.20 -18.53 -1.10
CA GLU A 112 -58.74 -18.29 -2.48
C GLU A 112 -59.88 -17.67 -3.33
N ARG A 113 -61.08 -18.29 -3.25
CA ARG A 113 -62.24 -17.78 -3.98
C ARG A 113 -62.70 -16.40 -3.49
N ALA A 114 -62.66 -16.17 -2.19
CA ALA A 114 -62.98 -14.88 -1.62
C ALA A 114 -62.00 -13.78 -2.08
N LEU A 115 -60.68 -14.08 -2.12
CA LEU A 115 -59.67 -13.21 -2.63
C LEU A 115 -59.87 -12.89 -4.12
N PHE A 116 -60.08 -13.93 -4.94
CA PHE A 116 -60.33 -13.79 -6.36
C PHE A 116 -61.55 -12.89 -6.64
N GLU A 117 -62.68 -13.14 -5.99
CA GLU A 117 -63.93 -12.36 -6.20
C GLU A 117 -63.73 -10.89 -5.77
N LYS A 118 -63.00 -10.68 -4.66
CA LYS A 118 -62.63 -9.30 -4.18
C LYS A 118 -61.79 -8.56 -5.24
N MET A 119 -60.68 -9.16 -5.67
CA MET A 119 -59.82 -8.58 -6.68
C MET A 119 -60.54 -8.30 -7.98
N LYS A 120 -61.32 -9.25 -8.47
CA LYS A 120 -62.12 -9.13 -9.71
C LYS A 120 -63.12 -7.98 -9.61
N GLN A 121 -63.81 -7.81 -8.48
CA GLN A 121 -64.73 -6.71 -8.27
C GLN A 121 -63.99 -5.34 -8.22
N ASP A 122 -62.85 -5.31 -7.55
CA ASP A 122 -62.06 -4.07 -7.44
C ASP A 122 -61.51 -3.63 -8.80
N ILE A 123 -60.99 -4.58 -9.59
CA ILE A 123 -60.55 -4.33 -10.96
C ILE A 123 -61.74 -3.90 -11.86
N LEU A 124 -62.91 -4.53 -11.76
CA LEU A 124 -64.10 -4.13 -12.49
C LEU A 124 -64.60 -2.74 -12.12
N ARG A 125 -64.45 -2.35 -10.85
CA ARG A 125 -64.75 -1.00 -10.36
C ARG A 125 -63.72 0.02 -10.89
N PHE A 126 -62.44 -0.35 -10.86
CA PHE A 126 -61.35 0.43 -11.39
C PHE A 126 -61.53 0.73 -12.89
N VAL A 127 -61.73 -0.28 -13.72
CA VAL A 127 -61.85 -0.11 -15.17
C VAL A 127 -63.12 0.66 -15.59
N LYS A 128 -64.14 0.75 -14.72
CA LYS A 128 -65.38 1.47 -15.00
C LYS A 128 -65.17 2.96 -15.26
N GLY A 129 -64.13 3.56 -14.69
CA GLY A 129 -63.78 4.97 -14.87
C GLY A 129 -63.08 5.29 -16.20
N PHE A 130 -62.72 4.25 -16.98
CA PHE A 130 -61.90 4.48 -18.19
C PHE A 130 -62.69 4.26 -19.49
N PRO A 131 -62.35 5.00 -20.56
CA PRO A 131 -63.01 4.88 -21.87
C PRO A 131 -62.96 3.44 -22.47
N TRP A 132 -61.88 2.69 -22.18
CA TRP A 132 -61.67 1.33 -22.61
C TRP A 132 -62.31 0.26 -21.66
N GLY A 133 -62.84 0.71 -20.55
CA GLY A 133 -63.38 -0.17 -19.50
C GLY A 133 -64.52 -1.05 -19.96
N VAL A 134 -65.31 -0.70 -20.97
CA VAL A 134 -66.35 -1.55 -21.55
C VAL A 134 -65.75 -2.79 -22.18
N TRP A 135 -64.64 -2.66 -22.91
CA TRP A 135 -63.95 -3.78 -23.53
C TRP A 135 -63.24 -4.62 -22.47
N ALA A 136 -62.50 -4.03 -21.56
CA ALA A 136 -61.78 -4.69 -20.49
C ALA A 136 -62.75 -5.53 -19.61
N ARG A 137 -63.95 -5.00 -19.34
CA ARG A 137 -65.00 -5.74 -18.57
C ARG A 137 -65.34 -7.05 -19.21
N GLY A 138 -65.39 -7.15 -20.54
CA GLY A 138 -65.65 -8.41 -21.27
C GLY A 138 -64.55 -9.46 -20.99
N VAL A 139 -63.31 -9.05 -20.97
CA VAL A 139 -62.16 -9.93 -20.69
C VAL A 139 -62.11 -10.36 -19.22
N ILE A 140 -62.25 -9.39 -18.29
CA ILE A 140 -62.21 -9.58 -16.84
C ILE A 140 -63.29 -10.58 -16.37
N LEU A 141 -64.47 -10.52 -16.95
CA LEU A 141 -65.57 -11.45 -16.60
C LEU A 141 -65.24 -12.90 -16.87
N HIS A 142 -64.33 -13.23 -17.80
CA HIS A 142 -63.92 -14.56 -18.15
C HIS A 142 -62.81 -15.13 -17.26
N TRP A 143 -62.15 -14.33 -16.42
CA TRP A 143 -61.10 -14.80 -15.47
C TRP A 143 -61.71 -15.70 -14.39
N LYS A 144 -60.95 -16.75 -13.98
CA LYS A 144 -61.45 -17.85 -13.12
C LYS A 144 -60.71 -17.95 -11.80
N ASN A 145 -59.47 -17.43 -11.71
CA ASN A 145 -58.60 -17.51 -10.53
C ASN A 145 -57.70 -16.27 -10.44
N VAL A 146 -56.92 -16.16 -9.32
CA VAL A 146 -56.01 -15.04 -9.05
C VAL A 146 -54.81 -15.06 -10.00
N GLU A 147 -54.36 -16.23 -10.36
CA GLU A 147 -53.24 -16.44 -11.29
C GLU A 147 -53.57 -15.88 -12.69
N GLU A 148 -54.79 -16.08 -13.17
CA GLU A 148 -55.24 -15.48 -14.45
C GLU A 148 -55.23 -13.93 -14.39
N ILE A 149 -55.59 -13.33 -13.25
CA ILE A 149 -55.50 -11.87 -13.05
C ILE A 149 -54.04 -11.40 -13.13
N GLY A 150 -53.16 -12.06 -12.37
CA GLY A 150 -51.72 -11.75 -12.33
C GLY A 150 -51.06 -11.86 -13.69
N CYS A 151 -51.35 -12.94 -14.40
CA CYS A 151 -50.83 -13.15 -15.74
C CYS A 151 -51.37 -12.14 -16.77
N ALA A 152 -52.66 -11.86 -16.75
CA ALA A 152 -53.30 -10.98 -17.70
C ALA A 152 -52.85 -9.49 -17.53
N LEU A 153 -52.50 -9.09 -16.32
CA LEU A 153 -52.06 -7.75 -16.01
C LEU A 153 -50.54 -7.63 -15.91
N SER A 154 -49.78 -8.70 -16.04
CA SER A 154 -48.32 -8.72 -15.79
C SER A 154 -47.53 -7.72 -16.61
N SER A 155 -47.94 -7.42 -17.85
CA SER A 155 -47.31 -6.42 -18.70
C SER A 155 -47.56 -4.96 -18.27
N TYR A 156 -48.53 -4.78 -17.38
CA TYR A 156 -48.89 -3.45 -16.84
C TYR A 156 -48.35 -3.24 -15.43
N PHE A 157 -47.77 -4.28 -14.79
CA PHE A 157 -47.15 -4.17 -13.47
C PHE A 157 -45.87 -3.34 -13.55
N ASN A 158 -45.75 -2.37 -12.66
CA ASN A 158 -44.53 -1.57 -12.53
C ASN A 158 -43.51 -2.20 -11.60
N ILE A 159 -43.30 -3.50 -11.77
CA ILE A 159 -42.34 -4.31 -11.01
C ILE A 159 -41.23 -4.82 -11.93
N THR A 160 -40.04 -5.04 -11.36
CA THR A 160 -38.87 -5.52 -12.09
C THR A 160 -39.04 -6.99 -12.55
N TRP A 161 -38.21 -7.42 -13.48
CA TRP A 161 -38.18 -8.82 -13.92
C TRP A 161 -37.87 -9.78 -12.77
N GLU A 162 -36.98 -9.37 -11.86
CA GLU A 162 -36.64 -10.13 -10.65
C GLU A 162 -37.83 -10.26 -9.70
N GLU A 163 -38.63 -9.22 -9.54
CA GLU A 163 -39.87 -9.26 -8.74
C GLU A 163 -40.95 -10.16 -9.40
N LYS A 164 -41.07 -10.13 -10.74
CA LYS A 164 -41.97 -11.06 -11.48
C LYS A 164 -41.49 -12.50 -11.32
N TYR A 165 -40.17 -12.74 -11.43
CA TYR A 165 -39.61 -14.06 -11.16
C TYR A 165 -39.85 -14.50 -9.72
N GLY A 166 -39.74 -13.62 -8.74
CA GLY A 166 -40.02 -13.91 -7.33
C GLY A 166 -41.46 -14.35 -7.06
N ILE A 167 -42.43 -14.04 -7.95
CA ILE A 167 -43.77 -14.59 -7.91
C ILE A 167 -43.75 -16.05 -8.38
N ILE A 168 -43.05 -16.34 -9.48
CA ILE A 168 -42.94 -17.70 -10.04
C ILE A 168 -42.17 -18.62 -9.09
N GLU A 169 -41.12 -18.12 -8.44
CA GLU A 169 -40.24 -18.84 -7.53
C GLU A 169 -40.96 -19.30 -6.24
N THR A 170 -41.97 -18.55 -5.83
CA THR A 170 -42.69 -18.81 -4.56
C THR A 170 -43.43 -20.14 -4.59
N ASP A 171 -43.09 -21.09 -3.70
CA ASP A 171 -43.68 -22.42 -3.60
C ASP A 171 -45.12 -22.45 -3.02
N SER A 172 -45.36 -21.57 -2.03
CA SER A 172 -46.66 -21.43 -1.38
C SER A 172 -47.67 -20.77 -2.31
N ARG A 173 -48.75 -21.40 -2.60
CA ARG A 173 -49.85 -20.83 -3.41
C ARG A 173 -50.44 -19.61 -2.72
N ARG A 174 -50.55 -19.62 -1.41
CA ARG A 174 -51.07 -18.51 -0.61
C ARG A 174 -50.19 -17.26 -0.74
N GLU A 175 -48.88 -17.43 -0.55
CA GLU A 175 -47.92 -16.32 -0.67
C GLU A 175 -47.83 -15.79 -2.11
N ARG A 176 -47.89 -16.69 -3.09
CA ARG A 176 -47.89 -16.30 -4.50
C ARG A 176 -49.12 -15.46 -4.85
N CYS A 177 -50.30 -15.87 -4.45
CA CYS A 177 -51.54 -15.09 -4.66
C CYS A 177 -51.49 -13.75 -3.94
N LYS A 178 -50.88 -13.69 -2.76
CA LYS A 178 -50.67 -12.44 -2.04
C LYS A 178 -49.73 -11.48 -2.78
N LYS A 179 -48.63 -11.96 -3.34
CA LYS A 179 -47.73 -11.15 -4.18
C LYS A 179 -48.44 -10.63 -5.42
N ILE A 180 -49.32 -11.45 -6.04
CA ILE A 180 -50.15 -11.01 -7.16
C ILE A 180 -51.15 -9.93 -6.70
N GLU A 181 -51.78 -10.11 -5.55
CA GLU A 181 -52.69 -9.12 -4.96
C GLU A 181 -51.97 -7.76 -4.78
N GLU A 182 -50.77 -7.79 -4.17
CA GLU A 182 -49.95 -6.64 -3.93
C GLU A 182 -49.58 -5.90 -5.27
N ALA A 183 -49.11 -6.64 -6.27
CA ALA A 183 -48.78 -6.08 -7.57
C ALA A 183 -50.00 -5.46 -8.31
N VAL A 184 -51.17 -6.10 -8.23
CA VAL A 184 -52.39 -5.62 -8.83
C VAL A 184 -52.87 -4.31 -8.16
N TYR A 185 -52.85 -4.28 -6.83
CA TYR A 185 -53.26 -3.07 -6.12
C TYR A 185 -52.27 -1.92 -6.32
N GLU A 186 -50.97 -2.21 -6.36
CA GLU A 186 -49.93 -1.22 -6.70
C GLU A 186 -50.18 -0.65 -8.10
N PHE A 187 -50.47 -1.50 -9.09
CA PHE A 187 -50.85 -1.07 -10.43
C PHE A 187 -52.10 -0.16 -10.41
N MET A 188 -53.13 -0.56 -9.65
CA MET A 188 -54.38 0.23 -9.56
C MET A 188 -54.16 1.59 -8.88
N GLU A 189 -53.28 1.66 -7.87
CA GLU A 189 -53.01 2.88 -7.13
C GLU A 189 -52.16 3.88 -7.92
N ILE A 190 -51.20 3.42 -8.73
CA ILE A 190 -50.44 4.29 -9.65
C ILE A 190 -51.40 5.02 -10.63
N PHE A 191 -52.49 4.39 -11.02
CA PHE A 191 -53.46 4.99 -11.91
C PHE A 191 -54.49 5.90 -11.21
N HIS A 192 -54.67 5.78 -9.89
CA HIS A 192 -55.67 6.53 -9.13
C HIS A 192 -55.20 7.87 -8.55
N VAL A 193 -53.95 8.27 -8.72
CA VAL A 193 -53.34 9.53 -8.22
C VAL A 193 -54.02 10.79 -8.84
N GLY A 194 -55.15 10.62 -9.50
CA GLY A 194 -55.89 11.72 -10.16
C GLY A 194 -57.25 12.11 -9.55
N GLU A 195 -57.79 11.37 -8.62
CA GLU A 195 -59.08 11.73 -8.00
C GLU A 195 -59.00 11.75 -6.47
N GLU A 196 -59.10 12.94 -5.91
CA GLU A 196 -59.12 13.20 -4.47
C GLU A 196 -60.42 12.75 -3.80
N ALA A 197 -60.20 12.26 -2.58
CA ALA A 197 -61.10 12.27 -1.44
C ALA A 197 -62.38 11.42 -1.50
N GLU A 198 -62.26 10.22 -0.83
CA GLU A 198 -63.26 9.90 0.20
C GLU A 198 -62.92 8.59 0.93
N GLU A 199 -62.95 8.66 2.22
CA GLU A 199 -63.08 7.64 3.27
C GLU A 199 -61.87 7.35 4.15
N ALA A 200 -61.84 8.08 5.23
CA ALA A 200 -60.87 8.10 6.33
C ALA A 200 -60.84 6.86 7.24
N GLN A 201 -61.11 5.67 6.76
CA GLN A 201 -61.14 4.47 7.63
C GLN A 201 -60.29 3.27 7.18
N LYS A 202 -59.50 3.46 6.10
CA LYS A 202 -58.52 2.45 5.65
C LYS A 202 -57.06 2.88 5.83
N GLU A 203 -56.81 3.92 6.65
CA GLU A 203 -55.55 4.71 6.65
C GLU A 203 -54.29 3.99 7.09
N ILE A 204 -54.34 2.93 7.82
CA ILE A 204 -53.10 2.36 8.41
C ILE A 204 -52.36 1.40 7.45
N HIS A 205 -53.10 0.68 6.61
CA HIS A 205 -52.47 -0.23 5.62
C HIS A 205 -52.16 0.52 4.31
N GLU A 206 -52.95 1.48 3.90
CA GLU A 206 -52.77 2.25 2.65
C GLU A 206 -51.62 3.26 2.75
N GLN A 207 -51.35 3.83 3.95
CA GLN A 207 -50.20 4.77 4.13
C GLN A 207 -48.84 4.14 3.84
N ALA A 208 -48.61 2.89 4.24
CA ALA A 208 -47.31 2.21 4.01
C ALA A 208 -47.06 1.94 2.51
N TYR A 209 -48.11 1.52 1.78
CA TYR A 209 -48.02 1.29 0.33
C TYR A 209 -47.86 2.61 -0.45
N ARG A 210 -48.63 3.64 -0.05
CA ARG A 210 -48.55 4.95 -0.66
C ARG A 210 -47.18 5.60 -0.49
N GLU A 211 -46.59 5.46 0.70
CA GLU A 211 -45.26 5.97 0.98
C GLU A 211 -44.18 5.23 0.15
N SER A 212 -44.30 3.93 -0.03
CA SER A 212 -43.37 3.13 -0.84
C SER A 212 -43.49 3.50 -2.35
N ALA A 213 -44.72 3.62 -2.88
CA ALA A 213 -44.95 4.02 -4.26
C ALA A 213 -44.46 5.44 -4.56
N ILE A 214 -44.70 6.38 -3.63
CA ILE A 214 -44.21 7.77 -3.76
C ILE A 214 -42.67 7.78 -3.72
N LYS A 215 -42.01 6.99 -2.85
CA LYS A 215 -40.55 6.89 -2.82
C LYS A 215 -39.99 6.37 -4.13
N LYS A 216 -40.57 5.31 -4.71
CA LYS A 216 -40.14 4.78 -6.03
C LYS A 216 -40.34 5.80 -7.16
N GLN A 217 -41.47 6.55 -7.16
CA GLN A 217 -41.74 7.55 -8.16
C GLN A 217 -40.84 8.78 -8.04
N ILE A 218 -40.53 9.22 -6.80
CA ILE A 218 -39.54 10.26 -6.53
C ILE A 218 -38.16 9.81 -7.03
N GLU A 219 -37.78 8.57 -6.80
CA GLU A 219 -36.50 8.01 -7.24
C GLU A 219 -36.38 7.99 -8.77
N LEU A 220 -37.45 7.57 -9.47
CA LEU A 220 -37.47 7.54 -10.93
C LEU A 220 -37.43 8.97 -11.54
N LEU A 221 -38.21 9.89 -10.99
CA LEU A 221 -38.22 11.29 -11.44
C LEU A 221 -36.87 11.97 -11.14
N GLN A 222 -36.26 11.67 -10.03
CA GLN A 222 -34.92 12.14 -9.69
C GLN A 222 -33.86 11.55 -10.63
N GLN A 223 -34.00 10.28 -11.03
CA GLN A 223 -33.10 9.64 -11.99
C GLN A 223 -33.19 10.29 -13.37
N GLN A 224 -34.41 10.59 -13.84
CA GLN A 224 -34.62 11.33 -15.09
C GLN A 224 -34.05 12.75 -15.01
N LEU A 225 -34.21 13.44 -13.88
CA LEU A 225 -33.68 14.79 -13.68
C LEU A 225 -32.15 14.80 -13.71
N ASP A 226 -31.48 13.77 -13.13
CA ASP A 226 -30.05 13.63 -13.11
C ASP A 226 -29.47 13.26 -14.48
N GLU A 227 -30.18 12.45 -15.27
CA GLU A 227 -29.83 12.15 -16.67
C GLU A 227 -29.92 13.40 -17.55
N MET A 228 -30.90 14.27 -17.29
CA MET A 228 -31.07 15.55 -18.02
C MET A 228 -30.06 16.62 -17.57
N HIS A 229 -29.58 16.57 -16.32
CA HIS A 229 -28.69 17.57 -15.72
C HIS A 229 -27.57 16.92 -14.89
N PRO A 230 -26.58 16.26 -15.54
CA PRO A 230 -25.47 15.59 -14.84
C PRO A 230 -24.64 16.52 -13.94
N GLU A 231 -24.64 17.81 -14.23
CA GLU A 231 -23.96 18.86 -13.47
C GLU A 231 -24.64 19.22 -12.14
N ASN A 232 -25.91 18.84 -11.93
CA ASN A 232 -26.71 19.20 -10.75
C ASN A 232 -26.94 18.02 -9.77
N ILE A 233 -26.22 16.92 -9.92
CA ILE A 233 -26.36 15.76 -9.01
C ILE A 233 -26.07 16.21 -7.59
N SER A 234 -27.01 16.00 -6.67
CA SER A 234 -26.85 16.38 -5.27
C SER A 234 -25.68 15.59 -4.62
N ASP A 235 -24.94 16.22 -3.72
CA ASP A 235 -23.83 15.58 -3.02
C ASP A 235 -24.28 14.32 -2.26
N VAL A 236 -25.48 14.33 -1.73
CA VAL A 236 -26.11 13.18 -1.06
C VAL A 236 -26.18 11.98 -2.00
N ARG A 237 -26.67 12.16 -3.20
CA ARG A 237 -26.83 11.07 -4.16
C ARG A 237 -25.48 10.58 -4.71
N LYS A 238 -24.53 11.50 -4.90
CA LYS A 238 -23.13 11.10 -5.21
C LYS A 238 -22.58 10.14 -4.16
N PHE A 239 -22.83 10.42 -2.88
CA PHE A 239 -22.36 9.55 -1.80
C PHE A 239 -23.17 8.26 -1.69
N GLU A 240 -24.48 8.25 -1.94
CA GLU A 240 -25.26 7.01 -2.04
C GLU A 240 -24.66 6.04 -3.04
N THR A 241 -24.41 6.51 -4.25
CA THR A 241 -23.79 5.71 -5.31
C THR A 241 -22.37 5.27 -4.94
N LYS A 242 -21.54 6.18 -4.40
CA LYS A 242 -20.18 5.86 -3.97
C LYS A 242 -20.18 4.80 -2.87
N ILE A 243 -21.06 4.88 -1.87
CA ILE A 243 -21.19 3.91 -0.77
C ILE A 243 -21.58 2.54 -1.32
N ALA A 244 -22.59 2.48 -2.19
CA ALA A 244 -23.05 1.23 -2.80
C ALA A 244 -21.94 0.54 -3.62
N GLN A 245 -21.13 1.29 -4.36
CA GLN A 245 -20.07 0.78 -5.24
C GLN A 245 -18.73 0.53 -4.53
N SER A 246 -18.49 1.12 -3.35
CA SER A 246 -17.18 1.15 -2.68
C SER A 246 -16.67 -0.24 -2.25
N GLY A 247 -17.58 -1.18 -1.97
CA GLY A 247 -17.23 -2.49 -1.40
C GLY A 247 -16.74 -2.45 0.04
N MET A 248 -17.18 -1.45 0.81
CA MET A 248 -16.90 -1.30 2.25
C MET A 248 -17.32 -2.55 3.03
N ASN A 249 -16.62 -2.80 4.15
CA ASN A 249 -17.07 -3.78 5.13
C ASN A 249 -18.40 -3.33 5.77
N GLU A 250 -19.09 -4.25 6.42
CA GLU A 250 -20.44 -4.01 6.95
C GLU A 250 -20.48 -2.86 7.99
N GLU A 251 -19.47 -2.75 8.84
CA GLU A 251 -19.38 -1.70 9.87
C GLU A 251 -19.14 -0.32 9.26
N ALA A 252 -18.20 -0.23 8.30
CA ALA A 252 -17.92 1.01 7.61
C ALA A 252 -19.13 1.49 6.77
N ARG A 253 -19.83 0.56 6.14
CA ARG A 253 -21.03 0.86 5.38
C ARG A 253 -22.15 1.39 6.28
N LYS A 254 -22.44 0.72 7.39
CA LYS A 254 -23.44 1.18 8.37
C LYS A 254 -23.12 2.57 8.91
N GLU A 255 -21.85 2.84 9.26
CA GLU A 255 -21.45 4.16 9.74
C GLU A 255 -21.54 5.23 8.64
N ALA A 256 -21.13 4.90 7.41
CA ALA A 256 -21.26 5.82 6.27
C ALA A 256 -22.72 6.16 5.95
N GLU A 257 -23.62 5.16 5.96
CA GLU A 257 -25.07 5.35 5.77
C GLU A 257 -25.67 6.20 6.90
N LYS A 258 -25.27 5.99 8.14
CA LYS A 258 -25.70 6.80 9.29
C LYS A 258 -25.25 8.25 9.14
N VAL A 259 -24.00 8.49 8.76
CA VAL A 259 -23.46 9.84 8.52
C VAL A 259 -24.18 10.50 7.34
N LEU A 260 -24.45 9.76 6.27
CA LEU A 260 -25.19 10.25 5.12
C LEU A 260 -26.63 10.66 5.48
N ASN A 261 -27.32 9.84 6.30
CA ASN A 261 -28.66 10.17 6.79
C ASN A 261 -28.68 11.44 7.66
N ARG A 262 -27.62 11.65 8.46
CA ARG A 262 -27.45 12.91 9.21
C ARG A 262 -27.19 14.08 8.27
N MET A 263 -26.33 13.92 7.26
CA MET A 263 -26.06 14.93 6.24
C MET A 263 -27.33 15.33 5.46
N LYS A 264 -28.28 14.40 5.24
CA LYS A 264 -29.58 14.70 4.61
C LYS A 264 -30.46 15.64 5.45
N GLN A 265 -30.30 15.63 6.78
CA GLN A 265 -31.08 16.44 7.70
C GLN A 265 -30.47 17.83 7.93
N GLU A 266 -29.18 17.99 7.64
CA GLU A 266 -28.46 19.25 7.80
C GLU A 266 -28.59 20.17 6.58
N GLY A 267 -28.66 21.47 6.82
CA GLY A 267 -28.63 22.48 5.75
C GLY A 267 -27.21 22.61 5.14
N LYS A 268 -27.14 22.87 3.84
CA LYS A 268 -25.83 22.96 3.12
C LYS A 268 -24.89 24.05 3.67
N ASP A 269 -25.43 25.06 4.31
CA ASP A 269 -24.67 26.17 4.90
C ASP A 269 -24.22 25.90 6.34
N SER A 270 -24.56 24.74 6.89
CA SER A 270 -24.17 24.33 8.24
C SER A 270 -22.70 23.90 8.26
N HIS A 271 -21.96 24.29 9.30
CA HIS A 271 -20.61 23.81 9.55
C HIS A 271 -20.56 22.27 9.71
N GLU A 272 -21.62 21.70 10.28
CA GLU A 272 -21.76 20.25 10.44
C GLU A 272 -21.87 19.55 9.10
N TYR A 273 -22.59 20.12 8.13
CA TYR A 273 -22.65 19.57 6.76
C TYR A 273 -21.25 19.43 6.15
N GLY A 274 -20.40 20.44 6.30
CA GLY A 274 -19.02 20.38 5.80
C GLY A 274 -18.21 19.23 6.42
N MET A 275 -18.30 19.03 7.75
CA MET A 275 -17.62 17.93 8.43
C MET A 275 -18.14 16.55 7.99
N LEU A 276 -19.45 16.40 7.80
CA LEU A 276 -20.07 15.15 7.33
C LEU A 276 -19.68 14.87 5.87
N TYR A 277 -19.63 15.91 5.04
CA TYR A 277 -19.17 15.82 3.64
C TYR A 277 -17.71 15.33 3.57
N ASP A 278 -16.79 15.97 4.32
CA ASP A 278 -15.38 15.63 4.34
C ASP A 278 -15.15 14.17 4.80
N TYR A 279 -15.91 13.73 5.79
CA TYR A 279 -15.88 12.35 6.23
C TYR A 279 -16.31 11.38 5.14
N LEU A 280 -17.47 11.62 4.52
CA LEU A 280 -17.99 10.76 3.46
C LEU A 280 -17.07 10.77 2.25
N ASP A 281 -16.53 11.93 1.85
CA ASP A 281 -15.57 12.00 0.75
C ASP A 281 -14.31 11.19 1.09
N PHE A 282 -13.81 11.29 2.32
CA PHE A 282 -12.65 10.53 2.75
C PHE A 282 -12.91 9.03 2.69
N VAL A 283 -13.93 8.54 3.39
CA VAL A 283 -14.21 7.10 3.52
C VAL A 283 -14.58 6.47 2.18
N THR A 284 -15.37 7.17 1.33
CA THR A 284 -15.74 6.67 0.00
C THR A 284 -14.62 6.72 -1.03
N SER A 285 -13.57 7.52 -0.78
CA SER A 285 -12.39 7.58 -1.66
C SER A 285 -11.34 6.50 -1.37
N LEU A 286 -11.47 5.79 -0.25
CA LEU A 286 -10.60 4.66 0.08
C LEU A 286 -10.93 3.45 -0.80
N SER A 287 -9.92 2.65 -1.10
CA SER A 287 -10.09 1.37 -1.78
C SER A 287 -10.40 0.28 -0.76
N TRP A 288 -11.63 -0.22 -0.75
CA TRP A 288 -12.10 -1.28 0.16
C TRP A 288 -12.03 -2.68 -0.45
N LYS A 289 -11.89 -2.77 -1.77
CA LYS A 289 -11.80 -4.04 -2.50
C LYS A 289 -10.36 -4.38 -2.76
N THR A 290 -9.97 -5.60 -2.44
CA THR A 290 -8.67 -6.14 -2.83
C THR A 290 -8.66 -6.34 -4.34
N LYS A 291 -7.77 -5.66 -5.05
CA LYS A 291 -7.49 -6.01 -6.45
C LYS A 291 -6.83 -7.39 -6.48
N GLU A 292 -7.12 -8.17 -7.52
CA GLU A 292 -6.40 -9.42 -7.76
C GLU A 292 -4.89 -9.18 -7.72
N GLN A 293 -4.19 -10.01 -6.96
CA GLN A 293 -2.74 -9.90 -6.87
C GLN A 293 -2.14 -10.47 -8.16
N SER A 294 -1.38 -9.66 -8.87
CA SER A 294 -0.53 -10.15 -9.95
C SER A 294 0.47 -11.18 -9.40
N GLU A 295 0.75 -12.21 -10.18
CA GLU A 295 1.80 -13.17 -9.82
C GLU A 295 3.15 -12.45 -9.68
N ILE A 296 3.86 -12.75 -8.59
CA ILE A 296 5.17 -12.15 -8.32
C ILE A 296 6.21 -12.92 -9.16
N ASN A 297 6.81 -12.22 -10.12
CA ASN A 297 7.93 -12.76 -10.90
C ASN A 297 9.25 -12.37 -10.23
N LEU A 298 9.92 -13.33 -9.60
CA LEU A 298 11.17 -13.08 -8.88
C LEU A 298 12.31 -12.67 -9.80
N GLN A 299 12.38 -13.20 -11.03
CA GLN A 299 13.41 -12.83 -11.99
C GLN A 299 13.27 -11.38 -12.45
N GLU A 300 12.05 -10.95 -12.74
CA GLU A 300 11.75 -9.54 -13.04
C GLU A 300 12.07 -8.63 -11.86
N ALA A 301 11.77 -9.09 -10.63
CA ALA A 301 12.10 -8.33 -9.43
C ALA A 301 13.61 -8.15 -9.24
N GLU A 302 14.43 -9.19 -9.50
CA GLU A 302 15.88 -9.11 -9.48
C GLU A 302 16.39 -8.11 -10.54
N GLU A 303 15.89 -8.19 -11.78
CA GLU A 303 16.26 -7.28 -12.84
C GLU A 303 15.95 -5.82 -12.50
N ILE A 304 14.77 -5.54 -11.95
CA ILE A 304 14.37 -4.19 -11.50
C ILE A 304 15.28 -3.67 -10.39
N LEU A 305 15.59 -4.51 -9.40
CA LEU A 305 16.47 -4.12 -8.31
C LEU A 305 17.91 -3.87 -8.80
N ASP A 306 18.39 -4.64 -9.80
CA ASP A 306 19.70 -4.46 -10.38
C ASP A 306 19.78 -3.24 -11.31
N GLU A 307 18.72 -2.94 -12.03
CA GLU A 307 18.61 -1.73 -12.86
C GLU A 307 18.64 -0.46 -12.02
N ASP A 308 17.89 -0.43 -10.90
CA ASP A 308 17.71 0.78 -10.10
C ASP A 308 18.84 1.01 -9.07
N HIS A 309 19.48 -0.06 -8.60
CA HIS A 309 20.47 -0.01 -7.51
C HIS A 309 21.74 -0.77 -7.87
N TYR A 310 22.85 -0.06 -7.90
CA TYR A 310 24.17 -0.68 -8.07
C TYR A 310 24.67 -1.26 -6.75
N GLY A 311 25.27 -2.45 -6.76
CA GLY A 311 25.76 -3.12 -5.54
C GLY A 311 24.64 -3.67 -4.64
N LEU A 312 24.79 -3.57 -3.33
CA LEU A 312 23.81 -3.97 -2.31
C LEU A 312 23.36 -5.43 -2.41
N LYS A 313 24.25 -6.38 -2.78
CA LYS A 313 23.89 -7.79 -3.04
C LYS A 313 23.11 -8.43 -1.89
N LYS A 314 23.63 -8.39 -0.65
CA LYS A 314 22.98 -8.97 0.53
C LYS A 314 21.58 -8.37 0.78
N VAL A 315 21.42 -7.05 0.56
CA VAL A 315 20.14 -6.36 0.71
C VAL A 315 19.14 -6.87 -0.33
N LYS A 316 19.56 -6.96 -1.60
CA LYS A 316 18.71 -7.47 -2.69
C LYS A 316 18.32 -8.92 -2.46
N GLU A 317 19.25 -9.78 -2.06
CA GLU A 317 18.99 -11.18 -1.73
C GLU A 317 17.92 -11.32 -0.62
N ARG A 318 18.00 -10.51 0.44
CA ARG A 318 16.99 -10.50 1.51
C ARG A 318 15.62 -10.04 1.02
N ILE A 319 15.58 -9.01 0.18
CA ILE A 319 14.33 -8.55 -0.43
C ILE A 319 13.72 -9.66 -1.30
N ILE A 320 14.51 -10.31 -2.15
CA ILE A 320 14.04 -11.43 -2.99
C ILE A 320 13.54 -12.60 -2.16
N GLN A 321 14.22 -12.95 -1.06
CA GLN A 321 13.75 -13.97 -0.12
C GLN A 321 12.37 -13.62 0.43
N GLN A 322 12.14 -12.37 0.83
CA GLN A 322 10.84 -11.91 1.34
C GLN A 322 9.77 -11.95 0.25
N LEU A 323 10.09 -11.53 -0.97
CA LEU A 323 9.18 -11.60 -2.11
C LEU A 323 8.82 -13.04 -2.48
N ALA A 324 9.78 -13.97 -2.36
CA ALA A 324 9.54 -15.40 -2.58
C ALA A 324 8.56 -15.99 -1.55
N VAL A 325 8.72 -15.64 -0.27
CA VAL A 325 7.77 -16.04 0.78
C VAL A 325 6.36 -15.52 0.49
N MET A 326 6.25 -14.25 0.05
CA MET A 326 4.96 -13.68 -0.35
C MET A 326 4.35 -14.37 -1.56
N ALA A 327 5.16 -14.74 -2.56
CA ALA A 327 4.69 -15.47 -3.74
C ALA A 327 4.11 -16.84 -3.38
N LEU A 328 4.72 -17.54 -2.42
CA LEU A 328 4.25 -18.85 -1.95
C LEU A 328 2.98 -18.76 -1.10
N ASN A 329 2.92 -17.82 -0.18
CA ASN A 329 1.82 -17.73 0.79
C ASN A 329 0.60 -16.98 0.29
N LYS A 330 0.70 -16.27 -0.85
CA LYS A 330 -0.35 -15.38 -1.41
C LYS A 330 -0.91 -14.36 -0.41
N LYS A 331 -0.27 -14.19 0.73
CA LYS A 331 -0.55 -13.19 1.77
C LYS A 331 0.75 -12.54 2.17
N GLN A 332 0.67 -11.33 2.68
CA GLN A 332 1.82 -10.74 3.34
C GLN A 332 2.02 -11.48 4.67
N SER A 333 2.86 -12.50 4.65
CA SER A 333 3.32 -13.19 5.85
C SER A 333 4.80 -12.99 5.95
N GLY A 334 5.25 -12.43 7.05
CA GLY A 334 6.67 -12.21 7.30
C GLY A 334 6.93 -10.98 8.14
N SER A 335 8.16 -10.88 8.60
CA SER A 335 8.66 -9.73 9.36
C SER A 335 8.64 -8.47 8.49
N ILE A 336 8.38 -7.33 9.11
CA ILE A 336 8.44 -6.03 8.46
C ILE A 336 9.90 -5.70 8.17
N LEU A 337 10.21 -5.29 6.95
CA LEU A 337 11.58 -4.93 6.59
C LEU A 337 11.96 -3.58 7.18
N LEU A 338 13.00 -3.54 8.00
CA LEU A 338 13.60 -2.31 8.51
C LEU A 338 14.98 -2.09 7.86
N PHE A 339 15.06 -1.10 6.99
CA PHE A 339 16.31 -0.71 6.33
C PHE A 339 17.08 0.28 7.21
N VAL A 340 18.23 -0.12 7.71
CA VAL A 340 19.07 0.68 8.60
C VAL A 340 20.38 1.05 7.92
N GLY A 341 20.82 2.28 8.04
CA GLY A 341 22.12 2.71 7.51
C GLY A 341 22.23 4.21 7.33
N ALA A 342 23.38 4.69 6.89
CA ALA A 342 23.68 6.10 6.72
C ALA A 342 22.71 6.81 5.74
N PRO A 343 22.54 8.13 5.86
CA PRO A 343 21.75 8.90 4.91
C PRO A 343 22.31 8.80 3.48
N GLY A 344 21.43 8.61 2.50
CA GLY A 344 21.83 8.55 1.08
C GLY A 344 22.33 7.20 0.59
N THR A 345 22.17 6.12 1.36
CA THR A 345 22.51 4.74 0.95
C THR A 345 21.42 4.04 0.13
N GLY A 346 20.32 4.74 -0.20
CA GLY A 346 19.30 4.19 -1.08
C GLY A 346 18.09 3.55 -0.39
N LYS A 347 18.01 3.58 0.96
CA LYS A 347 16.93 2.95 1.75
C LYS A 347 15.52 3.29 1.27
N THR A 348 15.23 4.57 1.04
CA THR A 348 13.90 5.02 0.61
C THR A 348 13.64 4.70 -0.87
N SER A 349 14.67 4.76 -1.74
CA SER A 349 14.52 4.49 -3.16
C SER A 349 14.28 3.02 -3.47
N ILE A 350 14.86 2.10 -2.68
CA ILE A 350 14.65 0.66 -2.89
C ILE A 350 13.20 0.26 -2.61
N GLY A 351 12.50 0.96 -1.70
CA GLY A 351 11.06 0.78 -1.48
C GLY A 351 10.22 1.07 -2.74
N GLN A 352 10.65 2.04 -3.56
CA GLN A 352 10.02 2.33 -4.85
C GLN A 352 10.28 1.20 -5.85
N SER A 353 11.48 0.63 -5.86
CA SER A 353 11.83 -0.50 -6.75
C SER A 353 11.07 -1.77 -6.34
N ILE A 354 10.87 -2.00 -5.04
CA ILE A 354 10.00 -3.07 -4.54
C ILE A 354 8.56 -2.89 -5.04
N ALA A 355 8.03 -1.66 -4.99
CA ALA A 355 6.69 -1.38 -5.49
C ALA A 355 6.56 -1.66 -7.00
N ARG A 356 7.58 -1.30 -7.79
CA ARG A 356 7.65 -1.64 -9.23
C ARG A 356 7.67 -3.16 -9.43
N ALA A 357 8.50 -3.87 -8.68
CA ALA A 357 8.66 -5.32 -8.76
C ALA A 357 7.37 -6.08 -8.39
N LEU A 358 6.58 -5.54 -7.48
CA LEU A 358 5.28 -6.08 -7.07
C LEU A 358 4.11 -5.60 -7.93
N HIS A 359 4.33 -4.69 -8.89
CA HIS A 359 3.28 -3.98 -9.64
C HIS A 359 2.23 -3.33 -8.72
N ARG A 360 2.69 -2.76 -7.59
CA ARG A 360 1.86 -2.10 -6.57
C ARG A 360 2.10 -0.60 -6.54
N GLU A 361 1.09 0.13 -6.07
CA GLU A 361 1.22 1.57 -5.83
C GLU A 361 2.23 1.85 -4.70
N TYR A 362 2.98 2.94 -4.85
CA TYR A 362 4.00 3.36 -3.90
C TYR A 362 3.53 4.55 -3.06
N VAL A 363 3.60 4.43 -1.76
CA VAL A 363 3.31 5.51 -0.82
C VAL A 363 4.47 5.68 0.15
N ARG A 364 4.91 6.93 0.32
CA ARG A 364 5.91 7.29 1.33
C ARG A 364 5.28 8.16 2.39
N ILE A 365 5.51 7.81 3.66
CA ILE A 365 5.10 8.56 4.83
C ILE A 365 6.36 8.86 5.65
N SER A 366 6.67 10.14 5.87
CA SER A 366 7.76 10.53 6.77
C SER A 366 7.22 10.57 8.20
N LEU A 367 7.87 9.82 9.08
CA LEU A 367 7.58 9.78 10.52
C LEU A 367 8.51 10.70 11.31
N GLY A 368 9.52 11.29 10.67
CA GLY A 368 10.46 12.20 11.32
C GLY A 368 9.78 13.44 11.86
N GLY A 369 9.89 13.65 13.17
CA GLY A 369 9.32 14.81 13.86
C GLY A 369 7.90 14.60 14.38
N ILE A 370 7.28 13.45 14.18
CA ILE A 370 6.00 13.08 14.79
C ILE A 370 6.19 12.93 16.30
N ARG A 371 5.32 13.58 17.06
CA ARG A 371 5.31 13.55 18.53
C ARG A 371 3.98 13.09 19.11
N ASP A 372 2.89 13.27 18.36
CA ASP A 372 1.53 12.96 18.76
C ASP A 372 1.06 11.65 18.07
N GLU A 373 0.50 10.74 18.86
CA GLU A 373 -0.15 9.53 18.37
C GLU A 373 -1.27 9.84 17.35
N ALA A 374 -1.97 10.96 17.55
CA ALA A 374 -3.03 11.40 16.67
C ALA A 374 -2.56 11.69 15.22
N GLU A 375 -1.29 11.99 15.00
CA GLU A 375 -0.78 12.11 13.63
C GLU A 375 -0.78 10.75 12.88
N ILE A 376 -0.69 9.63 13.60
CA ILE A 376 -0.72 8.27 13.02
C ILE A 376 -2.15 7.76 12.94
N ARG A 377 -2.91 7.86 14.04
CA ARG A 377 -4.26 7.31 14.21
C ARG A 377 -5.40 8.27 13.88
N GLY A 378 -5.09 9.54 13.57
CA GLY A 378 -6.12 10.55 13.34
C GLY A 378 -6.70 11.16 14.62
N HIS A 379 -7.41 12.26 14.46
CA HIS A 379 -8.11 12.97 15.53
C HIS A 379 -9.58 12.57 15.55
N ARG A 380 -10.18 12.47 16.73
CA ARG A 380 -11.63 12.19 16.85
C ARG A 380 -12.43 13.30 16.18
N ARG A 381 -13.43 12.94 15.38
CA ARG A 381 -14.29 13.89 14.62
C ARG A 381 -15.00 14.96 15.44
N THR A 382 -15.06 14.79 16.75
CA THR A 382 -15.65 15.76 17.68
C THR A 382 -14.81 17.03 17.86
N TYR A 383 -13.56 17.02 17.42
CA TYR A 383 -12.69 18.19 17.52
C TYR A 383 -12.75 19.01 16.22
N VAL A 384 -12.77 20.34 16.36
CA VAL A 384 -12.68 21.27 15.23
C VAL A 384 -11.30 21.10 14.55
N GLY A 385 -11.29 20.88 13.23
CA GLY A 385 -10.06 20.61 12.50
C GLY A 385 -9.55 19.17 12.60
N ALA A 386 -10.39 18.22 13.05
CA ALA A 386 -10.04 16.80 13.05
C ALA A 386 -9.68 16.31 11.64
N MET A 387 -8.60 15.56 11.55
CA MET A 387 -8.09 14.98 10.30
C MET A 387 -7.80 13.49 10.49
N PRO A 388 -7.91 12.69 9.41
CA PRO A 388 -7.47 11.30 9.44
C PRO A 388 -5.96 11.20 9.69
N GLY A 389 -5.53 10.07 10.20
CA GLY A 389 -4.12 9.78 10.42
C GLY A 389 -3.35 9.62 9.11
N ARG A 390 -2.03 9.83 9.18
CA ARG A 390 -1.13 9.77 8.01
C ARG A 390 -1.16 8.42 7.29
N ILE A 391 -1.42 7.33 8.03
CA ILE A 391 -1.56 5.99 7.44
C ILE A 391 -2.77 5.95 6.51
N MET A 392 -3.93 6.38 6.99
CA MET A 392 -5.16 6.37 6.21
C MET A 392 -5.15 7.42 5.08
N GLU A 393 -4.50 8.56 5.27
CA GLU A 393 -4.21 9.50 4.17
C GLU A 393 -3.31 8.87 3.10
N GLY A 394 -2.34 8.07 3.52
CA GLY A 394 -1.50 7.29 2.62
C GLY A 394 -2.33 6.31 1.79
N MET A 395 -3.25 5.60 2.43
CA MET A 395 -4.18 4.68 1.77
C MET A 395 -5.08 5.41 0.75
N LYS A 396 -5.63 6.58 1.11
CA LYS A 396 -6.41 7.43 0.19
C LYS A 396 -5.60 7.81 -1.05
N ARG A 397 -4.34 8.22 -0.87
CA ARG A 397 -3.43 8.61 -1.97
C ARG A 397 -3.07 7.44 -2.89
N SER A 398 -2.92 6.24 -2.35
CA SER A 398 -2.58 5.05 -3.12
C SER A 398 -3.70 4.59 -4.06
N LYS A 399 -4.97 4.85 -3.70
CA LYS A 399 -6.15 4.32 -4.39
C LYS A 399 -6.13 2.79 -4.57
N ALA A 400 -5.36 2.10 -3.73
CA ALA A 400 -5.20 0.66 -3.71
C ALA A 400 -5.25 0.16 -2.27
N GLN A 401 -5.72 -1.07 -2.05
CA GLN A 401 -5.74 -1.68 -0.72
C GLN A 401 -4.41 -2.35 -0.37
N ASN A 402 -3.58 -2.63 -1.37
CA ASN A 402 -2.31 -3.36 -1.25
C ASN A 402 -1.07 -2.57 -1.68
N PRO A 403 -0.92 -1.28 -1.32
CA PRO A 403 0.26 -0.52 -1.71
C PRO A 403 1.52 -1.02 -1.01
N VAL A 404 2.68 -0.61 -1.54
CA VAL A 404 3.94 -0.61 -0.79
C VAL A 404 4.04 0.72 -0.05
N MET A 405 4.02 0.65 1.27
CA MET A 405 4.05 1.83 2.14
C MET A 405 5.39 1.93 2.84
N VAL A 406 6.16 2.95 2.49
CA VAL A 406 7.46 3.23 3.12
C VAL A 406 7.27 4.22 4.27
N LEU A 407 7.54 3.75 5.49
CA LEU A 407 7.57 4.53 6.71
C LEU A 407 9.00 5.01 6.95
N ASP A 408 9.26 6.27 6.64
CA ASP A 408 10.61 6.82 6.61
C ASP A 408 10.97 7.51 7.94
N GLU A 409 12.20 7.33 8.39
CA GLU A 409 12.75 7.93 9.62
C GLU A 409 12.06 7.47 10.91
N VAL A 410 11.84 6.16 11.08
CA VAL A 410 11.21 5.57 12.30
C VAL A 410 12.05 5.82 13.57
N ASP A 411 13.37 5.97 13.41
CA ASP A 411 14.33 6.30 14.47
C ASP A 411 14.15 7.71 15.06
N LYS A 412 13.37 8.56 14.38
CA LYS A 412 13.14 9.95 14.80
C LYS A 412 11.78 10.18 15.46
N LEU A 413 11.07 9.09 15.80
CA LEU A 413 9.87 9.18 16.61
C LEU A 413 10.24 9.64 18.03
N ALA A 414 9.58 10.67 18.51
CA ALA A 414 9.80 11.19 19.85
C ALA A 414 8.59 10.89 20.74
N LYS A 415 8.85 10.48 21.99
CA LYS A 415 7.82 10.44 23.03
C LYS A 415 7.63 11.83 23.60
N ASP A 416 6.41 12.30 23.67
CA ASP A 416 6.05 13.57 24.31
C ASP A 416 4.80 13.38 25.18
N TYR A 417 4.38 14.42 25.90
CA TYR A 417 3.17 14.42 26.72
C TYR A 417 1.88 14.14 25.92
N GLY A 418 1.89 14.22 24.59
CA GLY A 418 0.77 13.98 23.68
C GLY A 418 0.50 12.52 23.33
N GLY A 419 1.32 11.57 23.78
CA GLY A 419 1.14 10.13 23.50
C GLY A 419 2.42 9.41 23.08
N ASP A 420 2.28 8.14 22.74
CA ASP A 420 3.38 7.29 22.26
C ASP A 420 3.13 6.87 20.79
N PRO A 421 3.66 7.61 19.80
CA PRO A 421 3.51 7.27 18.39
C PRO A 421 4.02 5.87 18.03
N ALA A 422 5.01 5.35 18.79
CA ALA A 422 5.52 4.01 18.57
C ALA A 422 4.49 2.93 18.90
N SER A 423 3.66 3.15 19.92
CA SER A 423 2.55 2.26 20.27
C SER A 423 1.47 2.23 19.18
N ALA A 424 1.16 3.38 18.57
CA ALA A 424 0.27 3.43 17.41
C ALA A 424 0.81 2.65 16.20
N LEU A 425 2.13 2.74 15.96
CA LEU A 425 2.76 1.98 14.91
C LEU A 425 2.77 0.47 15.17
N LEU A 426 2.82 0.03 16.43
CA LEU A 426 2.72 -1.40 16.75
C LEU A 426 1.42 -1.99 16.21
N GLU A 427 0.29 -1.31 16.38
CA GLU A 427 -1.00 -1.77 15.85
C GLU A 427 -1.04 -1.79 14.32
N VAL A 428 -0.47 -0.77 13.67
CA VAL A 428 -0.39 -0.70 12.20
C VAL A 428 0.47 -1.82 11.62
N LEU A 429 1.58 -2.12 12.29
CA LEU A 429 2.61 -3.02 11.79
C LEU A 429 2.43 -4.48 12.24
N ASP A 430 1.62 -4.74 13.26
CA ASP A 430 1.37 -6.08 13.74
C ASP A 430 0.41 -6.84 12.82
N PRO A 431 0.85 -7.90 12.12
CA PRO A 431 -0.01 -8.68 11.24
C PRO A 431 -1.21 -9.34 11.95
N GLU A 432 -1.13 -9.53 13.28
CA GLU A 432 -2.21 -10.11 14.08
C GLU A 432 -3.29 -9.07 14.44
N GLN A 433 -3.03 -7.78 14.26
CA GLN A 433 -3.94 -6.69 14.64
C GLN A 433 -4.32 -5.79 13.46
N ASN A 434 -3.46 -5.64 12.46
CA ASN A 434 -3.61 -4.65 11.39
C ASN A 434 -4.76 -4.95 10.41
N TYR A 435 -5.34 -6.17 10.44
CA TYR A 435 -6.54 -6.48 9.65
C TYR A 435 -7.78 -5.69 10.12
N SER A 436 -7.72 -5.13 11.32
CA SER A 436 -8.82 -4.36 11.95
C SER A 436 -8.32 -3.01 12.50
N PHE A 437 -7.41 -2.35 11.79
CA PHE A 437 -6.90 -1.06 12.20
C PHE A 437 -8.01 -0.01 12.25
N THR A 438 -8.13 0.71 13.37
CA THR A 438 -9.15 1.74 13.55
C THR A 438 -8.51 3.11 13.69
N ASP A 439 -8.69 3.93 12.65
CA ASP A 439 -8.36 5.36 12.71
C ASP A 439 -9.45 6.12 13.49
N HIS A 440 -9.05 7.03 14.38
CA HIS A 440 -9.97 7.77 15.24
C HIS A 440 -10.90 8.72 14.47
N TYR A 441 -10.46 9.24 13.31
CA TYR A 441 -11.30 10.04 12.45
C TYR A 441 -12.36 9.20 11.75
N MET A 442 -11.96 8.03 11.24
CA MET A 442 -12.87 7.13 10.55
C MET A 442 -13.80 6.41 11.53
N ASN A 443 -13.29 6.00 12.67
CA ASN A 443 -13.99 5.23 13.72
C ASN A 443 -14.68 3.96 13.19
N VAL A 444 -14.06 3.36 12.16
CA VAL A 444 -14.45 2.07 11.57
C VAL A 444 -13.18 1.29 11.24
N PRO A 445 -13.21 -0.06 11.35
CA PRO A 445 -12.05 -0.88 11.06
C PRO A 445 -11.72 -0.88 9.57
N TYR A 446 -10.42 -0.78 9.26
CA TYR A 446 -9.87 -0.89 7.92
C TYR A 446 -8.79 -1.96 7.88
N ASP A 447 -8.83 -2.80 6.87
CA ASP A 447 -7.89 -3.90 6.70
C ASP A 447 -6.58 -3.42 6.04
N LEU A 448 -5.49 -3.41 6.81
CA LEU A 448 -4.13 -3.09 6.37
C LEU A 448 -3.28 -4.35 6.11
N SER A 449 -3.83 -5.56 6.25
CA SER A 449 -3.07 -6.82 6.15
C SER A 449 -2.46 -7.06 4.76
N ASN A 450 -2.97 -6.41 3.72
CA ASN A 450 -2.45 -6.50 2.36
C ASN A 450 -1.42 -5.41 2.02
N VAL A 451 -1.17 -4.45 2.92
CA VAL A 451 -0.18 -3.38 2.73
C VAL A 451 1.22 -3.92 2.96
N PHE A 452 2.13 -3.70 2.02
CA PHE A 452 3.53 -4.05 2.20
C PHE A 452 4.28 -2.91 2.91
N PHE A 453 4.51 -3.09 4.21
CA PHE A 453 5.23 -2.09 5.01
C PHE A 453 6.74 -2.27 4.89
N VAL A 454 7.42 -1.15 4.66
CA VAL A 454 8.87 -1.02 4.69
C VAL A 454 9.23 0.13 5.61
N CYS A 455 10.05 -0.09 6.61
CA CYS A 455 10.53 0.93 7.52
C CYS A 455 11.95 1.35 7.15
N THR A 456 12.31 2.61 7.37
CA THR A 456 13.68 3.09 7.22
C THR A 456 14.14 3.80 8.48
N ALA A 457 15.40 3.61 8.84
CA ALA A 457 16.06 4.26 9.98
C ALA A 457 17.52 4.57 9.65
N ASN A 458 18.12 5.50 10.38
CA ASN A 458 19.58 5.71 10.29
C ASN A 458 20.31 4.87 11.34
N SER A 459 19.71 4.67 12.51
CA SER A 459 20.19 3.82 13.62
C SER A 459 19.01 3.06 14.23
N THR A 460 19.29 1.99 14.95
CA THR A 460 18.32 1.21 15.74
C THR A 460 18.22 1.70 17.19
N ASP A 461 19.16 2.51 17.67
CA ASP A 461 19.35 2.82 19.10
C ASP A 461 18.16 3.55 19.73
N THR A 462 17.40 4.32 18.93
CA THR A 462 16.25 5.09 19.40
C THR A 462 14.91 4.39 19.17
N ILE A 463 14.92 3.26 18.46
CA ILE A 463 13.69 2.51 18.16
C ILE A 463 13.33 1.66 19.39
N PRO A 464 12.08 1.76 19.90
CA PRO A 464 11.65 0.93 21.02
C PRO A 464 11.75 -0.56 20.72
N GLU A 465 12.26 -1.31 21.69
CA GLU A 465 12.49 -2.76 21.56
C GLU A 465 11.23 -3.56 21.10
N PRO A 466 10.01 -3.29 21.59
CA PRO A 466 8.81 -4.00 21.12
C PRO A 466 8.55 -3.81 19.63
N LEU A 467 8.91 -2.65 19.07
CA LEU A 467 8.77 -2.35 17.65
C LEU A 467 9.88 -3.06 16.86
N LEU A 468 11.12 -3.01 17.37
CA LEU A 468 12.28 -3.64 16.75
C LEU A 468 12.13 -5.17 16.65
N ASN A 469 11.55 -5.81 17.68
CA ASN A 469 11.31 -7.26 17.71
C ASN A 469 10.31 -7.76 16.64
N ARG A 470 9.53 -6.87 16.02
CA ARG A 470 8.62 -7.19 14.91
C ARG A 470 9.22 -6.93 13.54
N MET A 471 10.43 -6.38 13.51
CA MET A 471 11.09 -5.94 12.27
C MET A 471 12.29 -6.82 11.96
N GLU A 472 12.48 -7.16 10.70
CA GLU A 472 13.71 -7.74 10.20
C GLU A 472 14.67 -6.62 9.81
N VAL A 473 15.75 -6.49 10.55
CA VAL A 473 16.77 -5.45 10.33
C VAL A 473 17.67 -5.84 9.16
N ILE A 474 17.65 -5.02 8.11
CA ILE A 474 18.52 -5.15 6.95
C ILE A 474 19.49 -3.97 6.93
N GLN A 475 20.76 -4.25 7.14
CA GLN A 475 21.81 -3.22 7.14
C GLN A 475 22.12 -2.75 5.72
N PHE A 476 22.09 -1.43 5.51
CA PHE A 476 22.54 -0.78 4.30
C PHE A 476 23.97 -0.27 4.51
N PRO A 477 24.97 -0.96 3.98
CA PRO A 477 26.35 -0.52 4.11
C PRO A 477 26.56 0.80 3.34
N GLY A 478 27.63 1.50 3.71
CA GLY A 478 28.12 2.60 2.90
C GLY A 478 28.63 2.14 1.53
N TYR A 479 28.60 3.02 0.56
CA TYR A 479 29.12 2.74 -0.78
C TYR A 479 30.64 2.94 -0.85
N THR A 480 31.33 2.04 -1.51
CA THR A 480 32.74 2.22 -1.87
C THR A 480 32.90 3.32 -2.91
N PRO A 481 34.11 3.91 -3.07
CA PRO A 481 34.37 4.89 -4.12
C PRO A 481 33.99 4.40 -5.53
N LEU A 482 34.21 3.11 -5.84
CA LEU A 482 33.85 2.51 -7.11
C LEU A 482 32.32 2.41 -7.29
N GLU A 483 31.61 1.98 -6.26
CA GLU A 483 30.15 1.96 -6.29
C GLU A 483 29.57 3.37 -6.44
N LYS A 484 30.10 4.37 -5.71
CA LYS A 484 29.72 5.77 -5.87
C LYS A 484 29.95 6.28 -7.29
N PHE A 485 31.07 5.87 -7.92
CA PHE A 485 31.35 6.21 -9.30
C PHE A 485 30.30 5.62 -10.24
N HIS A 486 29.99 4.35 -10.12
CA HIS A 486 28.97 3.71 -10.96
C HIS A 486 27.58 4.29 -10.74
N ILE A 487 27.20 4.59 -9.48
CA ILE A 487 25.94 5.24 -9.15
C ILE A 487 25.89 6.67 -9.73
N ALA A 488 26.97 7.44 -9.63
CA ALA A 488 27.05 8.76 -10.21
C ALA A 488 26.88 8.71 -11.73
N ARG A 489 27.59 7.78 -12.38
CA ARG A 489 27.62 7.64 -13.84
C ARG A 489 26.29 7.17 -14.41
N ARG A 490 25.69 6.13 -13.80
CA ARG A 490 24.50 5.46 -14.34
C ARG A 490 23.19 6.15 -13.94
N HIS A 491 23.15 6.75 -12.72
CA HIS A 491 21.91 7.25 -12.15
C HIS A 491 21.91 8.75 -11.84
N LEU A 492 22.93 9.27 -11.08
CA LEU A 492 22.84 10.65 -10.61
C LEU A 492 23.02 11.68 -11.74
N LEU A 493 24.04 11.51 -12.56
CA LEU A 493 24.33 12.44 -13.64
C LEU A 493 23.20 12.48 -14.70
N PRO A 494 22.70 11.37 -15.22
CA PRO A 494 21.58 11.40 -16.16
C PRO A 494 20.31 12.00 -15.57
N LYS A 495 19.98 11.68 -14.30
CA LYS A 495 18.82 12.25 -13.61
C LYS A 495 18.94 13.76 -13.41
N ALA A 496 20.13 14.25 -13.01
CA ALA A 496 20.41 15.68 -12.84
C ALA A 496 20.31 16.43 -14.16
N MET A 497 20.91 15.90 -15.23
CA MET A 497 20.84 16.48 -16.57
C MET A 497 19.39 16.56 -17.07
N LYS A 498 18.62 15.49 -16.92
CA LYS A 498 17.21 15.43 -17.32
C LYS A 498 16.37 16.45 -16.54
N ALA A 499 16.58 16.55 -15.22
CA ALA A 499 15.86 17.49 -14.35
C ALA A 499 16.13 18.96 -14.71
N MET A 500 17.33 19.24 -15.24
CA MET A 500 17.76 20.62 -15.63
C MET A 500 17.62 20.88 -17.13
N GLY A 501 17.01 19.96 -17.89
CA GLY A 501 16.79 20.13 -19.34
C GLY A 501 18.07 20.08 -20.20
N ILE A 502 19.18 19.54 -19.65
CA ILE A 502 20.46 19.44 -20.36
C ILE A 502 20.50 18.16 -21.21
N LYS A 503 20.75 18.31 -22.50
CA LYS A 503 20.89 17.16 -23.40
C LYS A 503 22.28 16.51 -23.22
N ALA A 504 22.37 15.18 -23.44
CA ALA A 504 23.61 14.43 -23.28
C ALA A 504 24.79 14.95 -24.15
N GLN A 505 24.49 15.57 -25.27
CA GLN A 505 25.50 16.19 -26.13
C GLN A 505 26.07 17.51 -25.58
N ASN A 506 25.34 18.20 -24.70
CA ASN A 506 25.72 19.52 -24.23
C ASN A 506 26.61 19.49 -22.97
N LEU A 507 26.57 18.41 -22.20
CA LEU A 507 27.40 18.25 -21.01
C LEU A 507 28.00 16.83 -20.97
N LYS A 508 29.33 16.77 -20.86
CA LYS A 508 30.07 15.52 -20.63
C LYS A 508 30.93 15.70 -19.36
N VAL A 509 30.75 14.86 -18.39
CA VAL A 509 31.61 14.74 -17.20
C VAL A 509 32.48 13.53 -17.39
N THR A 510 33.81 13.70 -17.33
CA THR A 510 34.76 12.59 -17.51
C THR A 510 34.81 11.70 -16.27
N ASP A 511 35.29 10.49 -16.43
CA ASP A 511 35.40 9.51 -15.34
C ASP A 511 36.34 10.01 -14.23
N GLY A 512 37.53 10.51 -14.60
CA GLY A 512 38.44 11.11 -13.63
C GLY A 512 37.89 12.36 -12.93
N ALA A 513 36.98 13.10 -13.58
CA ALA A 513 36.28 14.19 -12.88
C ALA A 513 35.32 13.67 -11.81
N LEU A 514 34.59 12.57 -12.10
CA LEU A 514 33.71 11.93 -11.10
C LEU A 514 34.53 11.35 -9.94
N GLU A 515 35.61 10.65 -10.24
CA GLU A 515 36.53 10.12 -9.22
C GLU A 515 37.08 11.23 -8.32
N LYS A 516 37.51 12.34 -8.91
CA LYS A 516 37.98 13.53 -8.15
C LYS A 516 36.88 14.12 -7.28
N ILE A 517 35.64 14.22 -7.78
CA ILE A 517 34.50 14.71 -6.99
C ILE A 517 34.25 13.79 -5.80
N ILE A 518 34.30 12.49 -5.98
CA ILE A 518 34.11 11.51 -4.93
C ILE A 518 35.21 11.61 -3.88
N ALA A 519 36.45 11.77 -4.31
CA ALA A 519 37.60 11.80 -3.40
C ALA A 519 37.75 13.11 -2.63
N GLU A 520 37.56 14.26 -3.31
CA GLU A 520 37.94 15.57 -2.77
C GLU A 520 36.74 16.42 -2.31
N TYR A 521 35.52 16.13 -2.77
CA TYR A 521 34.34 16.96 -2.52
C TYR A 521 33.23 16.28 -1.73
N THR A 522 33.38 14.98 -1.41
CA THR A 522 32.38 14.23 -0.65
C THR A 522 33.02 13.37 0.44
N ALA A 523 32.59 13.56 1.71
CA ALA A 523 32.96 12.71 2.85
C ALA A 523 31.65 12.16 3.44
N GLU A 524 31.14 11.08 2.88
CA GLU A 524 29.87 10.47 3.31
C GLU A 524 29.86 8.97 2.98
N SER A 525 29.11 8.17 3.74
CA SER A 525 28.87 6.76 3.41
C SER A 525 27.93 6.58 2.22
N GLY A 526 26.95 7.46 2.05
CA GLY A 526 26.00 7.43 0.94
C GLY A 526 26.43 8.25 -0.27
N VAL A 527 25.44 8.67 -1.06
CA VAL A 527 25.62 9.49 -2.27
C VAL A 527 24.81 10.80 -2.25
N ARG A 528 24.35 11.26 -1.08
CA ARG A 528 23.54 12.49 -0.98
C ARG A 528 24.36 13.75 -1.24
N GLY A 529 25.56 13.85 -0.71
CA GLY A 529 26.51 14.90 -0.99
C GLY A 529 26.99 14.86 -2.43
N LEU A 530 27.32 13.66 -2.94
CA LEU A 530 27.72 13.45 -4.33
C LEU A 530 26.63 13.92 -5.31
N LYS A 531 25.36 13.62 -5.03
CA LYS A 531 24.23 14.16 -5.79
C LYS A 531 24.22 15.67 -5.79
N LYS A 532 24.42 16.31 -4.63
CA LYS A 532 24.47 17.78 -4.54
C LYS A 532 25.59 18.37 -5.40
N GLN A 533 26.78 17.76 -5.42
CA GLN A 533 27.90 18.21 -6.25
C GLN A 533 27.61 18.05 -7.73
N VAL A 534 27.02 16.92 -8.13
CA VAL A 534 26.58 16.70 -9.53
C VAL A 534 25.51 17.72 -9.93
N ASP A 535 24.56 18.02 -9.05
CA ASP A 535 23.53 19.04 -9.28
C ASP A 535 24.15 20.45 -9.44
N VAL A 536 25.21 20.79 -8.67
CA VAL A 536 25.93 22.07 -8.81
C VAL A 536 26.64 22.17 -10.17
N ILE A 537 27.29 21.07 -10.61
CA ILE A 537 27.92 21.01 -11.95
C ILE A 537 26.89 21.24 -13.05
N CYS A 538 25.77 20.55 -12.98
CA CYS A 538 24.71 20.67 -13.97
C CYS A 538 24.12 22.10 -13.97
N ARG A 539 23.89 22.72 -12.80
CA ARG A 539 23.41 24.11 -12.71
C ARG A 539 24.39 25.11 -13.35
N ASN A 540 25.66 24.99 -13.01
CA ASN A 540 26.70 25.88 -13.58
C ASN A 540 26.81 25.66 -15.12
N ALA A 541 26.69 24.41 -15.58
CA ALA A 541 26.66 24.12 -17.01
C ALA A 541 25.41 24.72 -17.68
N ALA A 542 24.24 24.65 -17.05
CA ALA A 542 23.01 25.24 -17.57
C ALA A 542 23.13 26.75 -17.75
N VAL A 543 23.74 27.47 -16.78
CA VAL A 543 24.00 28.91 -16.89
C VAL A 543 24.86 29.25 -18.10
N LYS A 544 25.96 28.52 -18.30
CA LYS A 544 26.87 28.74 -19.45
C LYS A 544 26.20 28.43 -20.79
N LEU A 545 25.35 27.39 -20.84
CA LEU A 545 24.59 27.04 -22.04
C LEU A 545 23.54 28.11 -22.39
N VAL A 546 22.79 28.57 -21.40
CA VAL A 546 21.74 29.61 -21.60
C VAL A 546 22.36 30.95 -22.02
N ARG A 547 23.53 31.33 -21.46
CA ARG A 547 24.26 32.53 -21.84
C ARG A 547 24.92 32.43 -23.23
N GLY A 548 24.92 31.24 -23.84
CA GLY A 548 25.55 31.03 -25.12
C GLY A 548 27.08 31.03 -25.10
N GLU A 549 27.67 30.99 -23.91
CA GLU A 549 29.15 31.01 -23.74
C GLU A 549 29.80 29.74 -24.35
N GLN A 550 29.15 28.60 -24.23
CA GLN A 550 29.59 27.31 -24.77
C GLN A 550 28.38 26.47 -25.23
N LYS A 551 28.48 25.80 -26.37
CA LYS A 551 27.45 24.88 -26.87
C LYS A 551 27.61 23.49 -26.27
N ASN A 552 28.87 23.08 -26.03
CA ASN A 552 29.21 21.77 -25.44
C ASN A 552 30.23 21.99 -24.35
N ILE A 553 29.96 21.45 -23.17
CA ILE A 553 30.79 21.60 -21.99
C ILE A 553 31.37 20.25 -21.63
N THR A 554 32.69 20.16 -21.49
CA THR A 554 33.36 18.99 -20.94
C THR A 554 33.97 19.34 -19.61
N VAL A 555 33.57 18.67 -18.55
CA VAL A 555 34.13 18.80 -17.20
C VAL A 555 35.12 17.65 -17.02
N ASN A 556 36.39 17.97 -17.01
CA ASN A 556 37.48 17.04 -16.69
C ASN A 556 38.04 17.37 -15.28
N GLU A 557 38.97 16.57 -14.79
CA GLU A 557 39.59 16.72 -13.45
C GLU A 557 40.09 18.15 -13.16
N LYS A 558 40.71 18.83 -14.16
CA LYS A 558 41.23 20.19 -14.00
C LYS A 558 40.13 21.23 -13.88
N ARG A 559 38.98 20.98 -14.51
CA ARG A 559 37.86 21.92 -14.52
C ARG A 559 36.89 21.70 -13.36
N VAL A 560 37.01 20.62 -12.60
CA VAL A 560 36.12 20.39 -11.42
C VAL A 560 36.14 21.59 -10.49
N GLN A 561 37.32 22.16 -10.21
CA GLN A 561 37.46 23.32 -9.35
C GLN A 561 36.77 24.58 -9.91
N GLU A 562 36.69 24.74 -11.23
CA GLU A 562 35.93 25.83 -11.87
C GLU A 562 34.42 25.75 -11.53
N PHE A 563 33.88 24.57 -11.41
CA PHE A 563 32.46 24.32 -11.18
C PHE A 563 32.07 24.20 -9.69
N LEU A 564 32.94 23.63 -8.87
CA LEU A 564 32.68 23.31 -7.46
C LEU A 564 33.45 24.15 -6.45
N GLY A 565 34.43 24.96 -6.90
CA GLY A 565 35.36 25.65 -6.00
C GLY A 565 36.49 24.74 -5.51
N SER A 566 37.19 25.15 -4.47
CA SER A 566 38.28 24.37 -3.88
C SER A 566 37.72 23.10 -3.18
N GLY A 567 38.43 21.98 -3.33
CA GLY A 567 38.12 20.77 -2.61
C GLY A 567 38.23 20.95 -1.10
N ILE A 568 37.37 20.29 -0.35
CA ILE A 568 37.22 20.51 1.10
C ILE A 568 37.91 19.38 1.89
N ILE A 569 38.15 18.24 1.24
CA ILE A 569 38.60 17.03 1.90
C ILE A 569 40.05 16.72 1.57
N HIS A 570 40.86 16.70 2.59
CA HIS A 570 42.26 16.31 2.52
C HIS A 570 42.52 15.21 3.56
N ASP A 571 41.96 14.02 3.36
CA ASP A 571 42.38 12.84 4.12
C ASP A 571 43.78 12.44 3.62
N THR A 572 44.80 13.04 4.23
CA THR A 572 46.19 12.70 3.88
C THR A 572 46.88 12.08 5.06
N ILE A 573 47.56 10.96 4.81
CA ILE A 573 48.47 10.33 5.73
C ILE A 573 49.53 11.36 6.18
N LEU A 574 50.02 11.27 7.40
CA LEU A 574 51.13 12.06 7.87
C LEU A 574 52.36 11.89 6.95
N LYS A 575 52.90 13.00 6.45
CA LYS A 575 54.00 12.92 5.50
C LYS A 575 55.34 12.43 6.13
N HIS A 576 55.46 12.60 7.42
CA HIS A 576 56.69 12.20 8.15
C HIS A 576 56.32 11.45 9.41
N PRO A 577 56.91 10.27 9.65
CA PRO A 577 56.73 9.51 10.88
C PRO A 577 57.32 10.29 12.06
N GLN A 578 56.55 10.40 13.15
CA GLN A 578 56.98 11.01 14.40
C GLN A 578 56.67 10.11 15.58
N PRO A 579 57.60 10.05 16.58
CA PRO A 579 57.28 9.31 17.80
C PRO A 579 56.07 9.87 18.52
N GLY A 580 55.26 9.02 19.08
CA GLY A 580 54.07 9.42 19.81
C GLY A 580 52.82 9.72 18.95
N VAL A 581 52.90 9.49 17.64
CA VAL A 581 51.77 9.73 16.74
C VAL A 581 51.34 8.39 16.08
N MET A 582 50.01 8.15 16.10
CA MET A 582 49.42 6.96 15.49
C MET A 582 48.09 7.22 14.83
N THR A 583 47.85 6.61 13.69
CA THR A 583 46.56 6.69 12.99
C THR A 583 45.58 5.68 13.52
N GLY A 584 44.45 6.12 14.00
CA GLY A 584 43.29 5.32 14.37
C GLY A 584 42.16 5.41 13.36
N LEU A 585 41.17 4.55 13.53
CA LEU A 585 39.99 4.50 12.70
C LEU A 585 38.76 4.74 13.56
N ALA A 586 37.96 5.70 13.16
CA ALA A 586 36.69 6.04 13.79
C ALA A 586 35.51 5.75 12.85
N TRP A 587 34.36 5.56 13.44
CA TRP A 587 33.09 5.47 12.73
C TRP A 587 32.13 6.53 13.24
N THR A 588 31.48 7.22 12.31
CA THR A 588 30.49 8.26 12.58
C THR A 588 29.23 7.99 11.76
N SER A 589 28.14 8.68 12.05
CA SER A 589 26.91 8.60 11.24
C SER A 589 27.12 9.04 9.77
N ALA A 590 28.20 9.78 9.49
CA ALA A 590 28.59 10.16 8.14
C ALA A 590 29.48 9.11 7.44
N GLY A 591 30.00 8.15 8.17
CA GLY A 591 30.86 7.08 7.68
C GLY A 591 32.13 6.89 8.50
N GLY A 592 33.05 6.10 7.95
CA GLY A 592 34.37 5.92 8.56
C GLY A 592 35.27 7.14 8.31
N GLU A 593 36.11 7.47 9.29
CA GLU A 593 37.09 8.54 9.26
C GLU A 593 38.42 8.03 9.84
N ILE A 594 39.53 8.60 9.37
CA ILE A 594 40.82 8.45 10.05
C ILE A 594 40.94 9.51 11.16
N LEU A 595 41.55 9.15 12.25
CA LEU A 595 41.88 10.07 13.32
C LEU A 595 43.33 9.88 13.73
N PHE A 596 43.97 10.99 14.09
CA PHE A 596 45.34 10.96 14.62
C PHE A 596 45.28 10.99 16.13
N ILE A 597 46.09 10.17 16.78
CA ILE A 597 46.34 10.26 18.21
C ILE A 597 47.76 10.76 18.38
N GLU A 598 47.91 11.96 18.96
CA GLU A 598 49.17 12.59 19.24
C GLU A 598 49.43 12.54 20.73
N THR A 599 50.64 12.15 21.11
CA THR A 599 51.07 12.07 22.51
C THR A 599 52.40 12.79 22.68
N SER A 600 52.54 13.49 23.77
CA SER A 600 53.79 14.25 24.05
C SER A 600 54.06 14.32 25.54
N PHE A 601 55.34 14.29 25.93
CA PHE A 601 55.81 14.58 27.27
C PHE A 601 56.32 16.03 27.38
N THR A 602 55.95 16.67 28.48
CA THR A 602 56.52 17.95 28.88
C THR A 602 56.98 17.88 30.32
N LYS A 603 58.09 18.53 30.70
CA LYS A 603 58.55 18.52 32.09
C LYS A 603 57.43 18.95 33.03
N GLY A 604 57.14 18.14 34.04
CA GLY A 604 56.02 18.38 34.93
C GLY A 604 56.05 17.50 36.18
N SER A 605 54.86 17.22 36.72
CA SER A 605 54.65 16.47 37.97
C SER A 605 53.86 15.17 37.78
N GLY A 606 53.78 14.69 36.55
CA GLY A 606 53.05 13.44 36.22
C GLY A 606 51.55 13.68 35.94
N LYS A 607 51.16 14.92 35.63
CA LYS A 607 49.79 15.29 35.26
C LYS A 607 49.46 14.68 33.91
N ILE A 608 48.24 14.12 33.79
CA ILE A 608 47.72 13.64 32.53
C ILE A 608 46.70 14.68 32.01
N THR A 609 46.91 15.18 30.81
CA THR A 609 46.03 16.10 30.11
C THR A 609 45.48 15.42 28.85
N ILE A 610 44.21 15.41 28.67
CA ILE A 610 43.52 14.80 27.49
C ILE A 610 42.72 15.94 26.81
N THR A 611 42.93 16.14 25.50
CA THR A 611 42.24 17.17 24.71
C THR A 611 41.72 16.61 23.38
N GLY A 612 40.73 17.27 22.77
CA GLY A 612 40.11 16.84 21.50
C GLY A 612 38.63 16.53 21.60
N GLN A 613 37.94 17.03 22.63
CA GLN A 613 36.51 16.75 22.91
C GLN A 613 36.18 15.25 23.01
N LEU A 614 36.98 14.54 23.79
CA LEU A 614 36.77 13.12 24.05
C LEU A 614 35.67 12.91 25.08
N GLY A 615 34.74 11.99 24.78
CA GLY A 615 33.76 11.50 25.72
C GLY A 615 34.35 10.65 26.83
N ASP A 616 33.55 10.22 27.76
CA ASP A 616 34.04 9.55 28.97
C ASP A 616 34.56 8.15 28.69
N VAL A 617 33.96 7.41 27.76
CA VAL A 617 34.44 6.08 27.35
C VAL A 617 35.83 6.15 26.73
N MET A 618 36.11 7.14 25.91
CA MET A 618 37.40 7.30 25.29
C MET A 618 38.48 7.79 26.28
N LYS A 619 38.11 8.61 27.30
CA LYS A 619 38.97 8.97 28.39
C LYS A 619 39.37 7.75 29.26
N GLU A 620 38.39 6.86 29.53
CA GLU A 620 38.66 5.61 30.25
C GLU A 620 39.60 4.72 29.44
N SER A 621 39.38 4.59 28.13
CA SER A 621 40.28 3.84 27.23
C SER A 621 41.72 4.41 27.26
N ALA A 622 41.86 5.73 27.34
CA ALA A 622 43.20 6.37 27.47
C ALA A 622 43.88 6.01 28.82
N GLN A 623 43.11 5.95 29.92
CA GLN A 623 43.65 5.55 31.22
C GLN A 623 44.11 4.07 31.23
N ILE A 624 43.32 3.19 30.58
CA ILE A 624 43.70 1.78 30.40
C ILE A 624 45.01 1.66 29.59
N ALA A 625 45.10 2.43 28.48
CA ALA A 625 46.30 2.42 27.65
C ALA A 625 47.53 2.88 28.41
N ILE A 626 47.45 4.00 29.18
CA ILE A 626 48.56 4.50 30.02
C ILE A 626 49.01 3.41 31.04
N THR A 627 48.04 2.73 31.68
CA THR A 627 48.29 1.68 32.65
C THR A 627 49.07 0.50 32.01
N LEU A 628 48.65 0.07 30.83
CA LEU A 628 49.31 -0.99 30.08
C LEU A 628 50.72 -0.63 29.65
N VAL A 629 50.95 0.57 29.16
CA VAL A 629 52.28 1.03 28.74
C VAL A 629 53.22 1.13 29.94
N LYS A 630 52.78 1.65 31.07
CA LYS A 630 53.55 1.66 32.33
C LYS A 630 53.94 0.28 32.80
N LYS A 631 53.04 -0.68 32.70
CA LYS A 631 53.27 -2.09 33.09
C LYS A 631 54.26 -2.77 32.16
N ARG A 632 54.29 -2.43 30.87
CA ARG A 632 55.19 -3.01 29.86
C ARG A 632 56.58 -2.42 29.84
N HIS A 633 56.72 -1.17 30.22
CA HIS A 633 57.95 -0.44 30.26
C HIS A 633 58.27 0.03 31.69
N PRO A 634 58.48 -0.91 32.65
CA PRO A 634 58.73 -0.54 34.03
C PRO A 634 60.03 0.28 34.21
N ASP A 635 60.99 0.04 33.30
CA ASP A 635 62.25 0.77 33.19
C ASP A 635 62.07 2.26 32.80
N LYS A 636 60.96 2.62 32.20
CA LYS A 636 60.57 3.95 31.78
C LYS A 636 59.49 4.61 32.67
N ALA A 637 59.17 3.99 33.81
CA ALA A 637 58.10 4.46 34.71
C ALA A 637 58.35 5.88 35.25
N ASP A 638 59.63 6.29 35.38
CA ASP A 638 59.98 7.63 35.83
C ASP A 638 59.65 8.71 34.82
N LEU A 639 59.57 8.39 33.53
CA LEU A 639 59.09 9.34 32.51
C LEU A 639 57.69 9.89 32.83
N PHE A 640 56.83 9.02 33.35
CA PHE A 640 55.45 9.39 33.71
C PHE A 640 55.35 10.10 35.07
N LYS A 641 56.38 10.11 35.87
CA LYS A 641 56.42 10.85 37.15
C LYS A 641 57.04 12.23 36.99
N GLU A 642 58.06 12.31 36.15
CA GLU A 642 58.85 13.53 35.97
C GLU A 642 58.34 14.43 34.86
N ASN A 643 57.41 13.91 34.04
CA ASN A 643 56.81 14.66 32.93
C ASN A 643 55.31 14.57 32.98
N ASP A 644 54.67 15.66 32.56
CA ASP A 644 53.23 15.66 32.26
C ASP A 644 52.96 15.07 30.89
N LEU A 645 52.00 14.15 30.83
CA LEU A 645 51.60 13.50 29.59
C LEU A 645 50.41 14.23 28.98
N HIS A 646 50.56 14.69 27.72
CA HIS A 646 49.46 15.23 26.96
C HIS A 646 49.05 14.27 25.84
N ILE A 647 47.80 13.90 25.83
CA ILE A 647 47.15 13.14 24.74
C ILE A 647 46.21 14.07 24.02
N HIS A 648 46.41 14.25 22.72
CA HIS A 648 45.58 15.11 21.87
C HIS A 648 45.03 14.30 20.70
N VAL A 649 43.72 14.47 20.45
CA VAL A 649 43.09 13.96 19.24
C VAL A 649 42.57 15.14 18.44
N PRO A 650 43.26 15.52 17.34
CA PRO A 650 42.88 16.63 16.50
C PRO A 650 41.44 16.60 16.00
N SER A 651 40.98 17.69 15.37
CA SER A 651 39.60 17.89 14.92
C SER A 651 38.60 18.05 16.06
N GLY A 652 38.89 18.96 17.01
CA GLY A 652 38.09 19.25 18.20
C GLY A 652 36.68 19.81 17.93
N ALA A 653 36.30 20.07 16.69
CA ALA A 653 34.92 20.47 16.33
C ALA A 653 33.92 19.32 16.39
N VAL A 654 34.40 18.07 16.39
CA VAL A 654 33.54 16.86 16.41
C VAL A 654 33.79 16.11 17.71
N PRO A 655 32.75 15.91 18.56
CA PRO A 655 32.88 15.07 19.75
C PRO A 655 33.20 13.61 19.36
N LYS A 656 34.16 13.03 20.10
CA LYS A 656 34.62 11.66 19.86
C LYS A 656 34.41 10.84 21.11
N ASP A 657 33.74 9.71 20.99
CA ASP A 657 33.57 8.77 22.08
C ASP A 657 33.59 7.33 21.57
N GLY A 658 34.06 6.41 22.39
CA GLY A 658 34.10 5.00 22.08
C GLY A 658 35.38 4.30 22.51
N PRO A 659 35.32 2.98 22.79
CA PRO A 659 36.47 2.20 23.27
C PRO A 659 37.44 1.78 22.16
N SER A 660 37.06 1.88 20.89
CA SER A 660 37.77 1.30 19.74
C SER A 660 39.15 1.94 19.42
N ALA A 661 39.50 3.03 20.11
CA ALA A 661 40.81 3.68 20.00
C ALA A 661 41.84 3.09 20.96
N GLY A 662 41.53 2.10 21.78
CA GLY A 662 42.39 1.56 22.84
C GLY A 662 43.74 1.10 22.33
N ILE A 663 43.79 0.28 21.30
CA ILE A 663 45.04 -0.21 20.71
C ILE A 663 45.86 0.91 20.06
N THR A 664 45.20 1.88 19.44
CA THR A 664 45.86 3.05 18.84
C THR A 664 46.54 3.90 19.91
N LEU A 665 45.86 4.13 21.04
CA LEU A 665 46.42 4.83 22.21
C LEU A 665 47.63 4.11 22.80
N VAL A 666 47.54 2.79 22.99
CA VAL A 666 48.67 1.99 23.50
C VAL A 666 49.87 2.09 22.56
N THR A 667 49.64 2.00 21.24
CA THR A 667 50.71 2.05 20.24
C THR A 667 51.32 3.48 20.17
N ALA A 668 50.52 4.53 20.19
CA ALA A 668 51.03 5.91 20.23
C ALA A 668 51.87 6.18 21.49
N LEU A 669 51.38 5.72 22.66
CA LEU A 669 52.10 5.89 23.92
C LEU A 669 53.37 5.03 23.96
N THR A 670 53.37 3.83 23.42
CA THR A 670 54.55 2.98 23.30
C THR A 670 55.59 3.62 22.38
N SER A 671 55.17 4.15 21.23
CA SER A 671 56.01 4.90 20.30
C SER A 671 56.66 6.11 20.99
N LEU A 672 55.93 6.86 21.83
CA LEU A 672 56.45 8.00 22.60
C LEU A 672 57.48 7.55 23.63
N VAL A 673 57.20 6.48 24.41
CA VAL A 673 58.04 5.97 25.49
C VAL A 673 59.33 5.35 24.96
N THR A 674 59.24 4.70 23.78
CA THR A 674 60.42 4.06 23.14
C THR A 674 61.14 4.97 22.18
N ASP A 675 60.66 6.19 21.94
CA ASP A 675 61.15 7.16 20.95
C ASP A 675 61.29 6.54 19.54
N THR A 676 60.37 5.64 19.20
CA THR A 676 60.36 4.95 17.92
C THR A 676 59.14 5.31 17.11
N PRO A 677 59.29 5.98 15.95
CA PRO A 677 58.15 6.36 15.14
C PRO A 677 57.44 5.15 14.49
N VAL A 678 56.15 5.23 14.33
CA VAL A 678 55.35 4.24 13.62
C VAL A 678 55.22 4.66 12.14
N ASN A 679 55.14 3.65 11.25
CA ASN A 679 54.92 3.89 9.84
C ASN A 679 53.53 4.55 9.63
N PRO A 680 53.48 5.75 8.98
CA PRO A 680 52.25 6.49 8.75
C PRO A 680 51.23 5.74 7.87
N GLU A 681 51.66 4.74 7.11
CA GLU A 681 50.75 3.88 6.28
C GLU A 681 50.08 2.80 7.10
N TYR A 682 50.30 2.74 8.42
CA TYR A 682 49.61 1.85 9.33
C TYR A 682 48.46 2.54 10.04
N ALA A 683 47.34 1.82 10.17
CA ALA A 683 46.23 2.22 11.02
C ALA A 683 45.76 1.04 11.87
N MET A 684 45.04 1.36 12.92
CA MET A 684 44.50 0.32 13.79
C MET A 684 43.21 0.70 14.46
N THR A 685 42.43 -0.30 14.84
CA THR A 685 41.23 -0.15 15.63
C THR A 685 41.08 -1.37 16.53
N GLY A 686 40.64 -1.16 17.75
CA GLY A 686 40.44 -2.24 18.73
C GLY A 686 40.29 -1.69 20.14
N GLU A 687 39.37 -2.24 20.91
CA GLU A 687 39.28 -2.02 22.34
C GLU A 687 40.36 -2.83 23.04
N VAL A 688 40.87 -2.37 24.18
CA VAL A 688 41.94 -3.04 24.88
C VAL A 688 41.57 -3.27 26.33
N SER A 689 41.69 -4.51 26.77
CA SER A 689 41.52 -4.87 28.18
C SER A 689 42.77 -4.57 29.03
N LEU A 690 42.63 -4.41 30.35
CA LEU A 690 43.75 -4.21 31.30
C LEU A 690 44.79 -5.37 31.30
N ARG A 691 44.44 -6.49 30.67
CA ARG A 691 45.38 -7.64 30.51
C ARG A 691 46.09 -7.64 29.16
N GLY A 692 45.73 -6.68 28.28
CA GLY A 692 46.34 -6.51 26.95
C GLY A 692 45.68 -7.36 25.85
N GLY A 693 44.51 -7.93 26.08
CA GLY A 693 43.70 -8.52 25.04
C GLY A 693 43.07 -7.43 24.15
N VAL A 694 43.01 -7.67 22.86
CA VAL A 694 42.37 -6.81 21.88
C VAL A 694 40.96 -7.33 21.64
N MET A 695 39.95 -6.51 21.94
CA MET A 695 38.54 -6.88 21.93
C MET A 695 37.83 -6.33 20.70
N PRO A 696 36.70 -6.96 20.26
CA PRO A 696 35.99 -6.62 19.04
C PRO A 696 35.36 -5.23 19.09
N ILE A 697 35.15 -4.67 17.90
CA ILE A 697 34.61 -3.31 17.70
C ILE A 697 33.50 -3.32 16.64
N GLY A 698 32.69 -2.29 16.61
CA GLY A 698 31.66 -2.08 15.58
C GLY A 698 32.14 -1.22 14.42
N GLY A 699 31.44 -1.32 13.28
CA GLY A 699 31.65 -0.48 12.10
C GLY A 699 32.96 -0.78 11.36
N LEU A 700 33.39 -2.03 11.34
CA LEU A 700 34.64 -2.42 10.67
C LEU A 700 34.64 -2.12 9.17
N PRO A 701 33.56 -2.37 8.37
CA PRO A 701 33.55 -2.07 6.94
C PRO A 701 33.79 -0.59 6.65
N GLU A 702 33.14 0.31 7.37
CA GLU A 702 33.29 1.75 7.20
C GLU A 702 34.68 2.24 7.59
N LYS A 703 35.26 1.68 8.66
CA LYS A 703 36.61 1.98 9.10
C LYS A 703 37.65 1.58 8.07
N LEU A 704 37.51 0.39 7.47
CA LEU A 704 38.43 -0.08 6.42
C LEU A 704 38.29 0.74 5.13
N MET A 705 37.08 1.14 4.77
CA MET A 705 36.87 2.05 3.65
C MET A 705 37.54 3.42 3.87
N ALA A 706 37.50 3.95 5.11
CA ALA A 706 38.20 5.18 5.43
C ALA A 706 39.73 5.01 5.36
N ALA A 707 40.25 3.92 5.85
CA ALA A 707 41.68 3.59 5.76
C ALA A 707 42.14 3.53 4.29
N GLN A 708 41.40 2.82 3.42
CA GLN A 708 41.69 2.75 1.98
C GLN A 708 41.67 4.14 1.34
N ARG A 709 40.63 4.95 1.63
CA ARG A 709 40.48 6.31 1.08
C ARG A 709 41.66 7.19 1.47
N ALA A 710 42.12 7.07 2.72
CA ALA A 710 43.25 7.85 3.22
C ALA A 710 44.62 7.40 2.69
N GLY A 711 44.69 6.26 1.99
CA GLY A 711 45.92 5.71 1.45
C GLY A 711 46.72 4.84 2.46
N ILE A 712 46.09 4.39 3.55
CA ILE A 712 46.65 3.40 4.46
C ILE A 712 46.89 2.10 3.67
N LYS A 713 47.97 1.37 4.02
CA LYS A 713 48.30 0.10 3.39
C LYS A 713 48.10 -1.10 4.33
N LYS A 714 48.33 -0.91 5.62
CA LYS A 714 48.20 -1.98 6.62
C LYS A 714 47.27 -1.56 7.75
N VAL A 715 46.30 -2.40 8.07
CA VAL A 715 45.34 -2.17 9.15
C VAL A 715 45.33 -3.34 10.13
N PHE A 716 45.52 -3.04 11.41
CA PHE A 716 45.40 -4.01 12.50
C PHE A 716 43.97 -3.97 13.06
N ILE A 717 43.32 -5.13 13.10
CA ILE A 717 41.97 -5.33 13.59
C ILE A 717 41.91 -6.37 14.68
N PRO A 718 40.89 -6.38 15.57
CA PRO A 718 40.69 -7.47 16.50
C PRO A 718 40.44 -8.79 15.76
N ALA A 719 41.04 -9.91 16.23
CA ALA A 719 40.86 -11.23 15.61
C ALA A 719 39.38 -11.68 15.57
N GLU A 720 38.59 -11.33 16.59
CA GLU A 720 37.16 -11.64 16.62
C GLU A 720 36.33 -10.90 15.53
N ASN A 721 36.84 -9.82 14.97
CA ASN A 721 36.25 -9.12 13.84
C ASN A 721 36.62 -9.70 12.47
N GLU A 722 37.41 -10.79 12.40
CA GLU A 722 37.71 -11.46 11.13
C GLU A 722 36.43 -11.90 10.40
N ARG A 723 35.42 -12.33 11.13
CA ARG A 723 34.09 -12.65 10.59
C ARG A 723 33.41 -11.48 9.89
N ASP A 724 33.66 -10.26 10.37
CA ASP A 724 33.02 -9.07 9.82
C ASP A 724 33.63 -8.66 8.47
N LEU A 725 34.79 -9.28 8.08
CA LEU A 725 35.39 -9.12 6.76
C LEU A 725 34.49 -9.65 5.63
N GLU A 726 33.53 -10.52 5.92
CA GLU A 726 32.53 -10.94 4.95
C GLU A 726 31.65 -9.78 4.47
N GLU A 727 31.53 -8.73 5.28
CA GLU A 727 30.76 -7.52 4.95
C GLU A 727 31.59 -6.47 4.22
N VAL A 728 32.90 -6.63 4.17
CA VAL A 728 33.81 -5.72 3.51
C VAL A 728 33.91 -6.04 2.02
N ALA A 729 33.77 -4.99 1.19
CA ALA A 729 33.90 -5.15 -0.27
C ALA A 729 35.27 -5.70 -0.66
N GLU A 730 35.32 -6.61 -1.64
CA GLU A 730 36.57 -7.25 -2.10
C GLU A 730 37.61 -6.22 -2.54
N GLU A 731 37.20 -5.15 -3.20
CA GLU A 731 38.08 -4.05 -3.62
C GLU A 731 38.86 -3.40 -2.46
N VAL A 732 38.23 -3.33 -1.27
CA VAL A 732 38.85 -2.80 -0.07
C VAL A 732 39.85 -3.79 0.49
N LYS A 733 39.50 -5.07 0.49
CA LYS A 733 40.39 -6.19 0.94
C LYS A 733 41.62 -6.35 0.05
N GLU A 734 41.49 -6.17 -1.26
CA GLU A 734 42.58 -6.26 -2.21
C GLU A 734 43.63 -5.14 -2.05
N LYS A 735 43.21 -3.95 -1.58
CA LYS A 735 44.07 -2.76 -1.45
C LYS A 735 44.67 -2.58 -0.06
N LEU A 736 44.20 -3.31 0.95
CA LEU A 736 44.61 -3.21 2.32
C LEU A 736 45.21 -4.53 2.81
N GLU A 737 46.37 -4.51 3.42
CA GLU A 737 46.87 -5.63 4.22
C GLU A 737 46.17 -5.61 5.59
N ILE A 738 45.17 -6.47 5.78
CA ILE A 738 44.38 -6.55 7.00
C ILE A 738 45.01 -7.61 7.90
N VAL A 739 45.39 -7.22 9.12
CA VAL A 739 46.11 -8.10 10.08
C VAL A 739 45.25 -8.30 11.32
N PRO A 740 44.63 -9.47 11.50
CA PRO A 740 43.94 -9.82 12.75
C PRO A 740 44.91 -9.97 13.91
N VAL A 741 44.57 -9.41 15.06
CA VAL A 741 45.42 -9.47 16.28
C VAL A 741 44.58 -9.77 17.52
N GLU A 742 45.11 -10.60 18.41
CA GLU A 742 44.48 -10.98 19.67
C GLU A 742 45.00 -10.20 20.87
N THR A 743 46.25 -9.77 20.79
CA THR A 743 46.91 -9.11 21.92
C THR A 743 47.72 -7.89 21.50
N VAL A 744 47.86 -6.95 22.42
CA VAL A 744 48.75 -5.80 22.27
C VAL A 744 50.19 -6.23 21.99
N ASP A 745 50.66 -7.35 22.56
CA ASP A 745 52.02 -7.86 22.33
C ASP A 745 52.27 -8.27 20.88
N GLN A 746 51.28 -8.85 20.21
CA GLN A 746 51.34 -9.11 18.77
C GLN A 746 51.50 -7.82 17.97
N VAL A 747 50.68 -6.82 18.28
CA VAL A 747 50.73 -5.52 17.59
C VAL A 747 52.10 -4.86 17.79
N MET A 748 52.61 -4.82 19.03
CA MET A 748 53.93 -4.22 19.32
C MET A 748 55.05 -4.88 18.53
N ARG A 749 55.07 -6.23 18.42
CA ARG A 749 56.04 -6.94 17.58
C ARG A 749 55.93 -6.60 16.10
N LEU A 750 54.70 -6.47 15.58
CA LEU A 750 54.49 -6.23 14.15
C LEU A 750 54.73 -4.76 13.74
N VAL A 751 54.56 -3.83 14.67
CA VAL A 751 54.68 -2.39 14.43
C VAL A 751 56.12 -1.88 14.68
N PHE A 752 56.82 -2.45 15.69
CA PHE A 752 58.16 -1.97 16.11
C PHE A 752 59.26 -3.04 15.83
N ALA A 753 58.95 -4.05 14.98
CA ALA A 753 59.92 -5.08 14.57
C ALA A 753 60.99 -4.54 13.60
#